data_00bbb88c0047e82f576fc02af9ed903f
#
_entry.id   00bbb88c0047e82f576fc02af9ed903f
#
_cell.length_a   1.000
_cell.length_b   1.000
_cell.length_c   1.000
_cell.angle_alpha   90.00
_cell.angle_beta   90.00
_cell.angle_gamma   90.00
#
_symmetry.space_group_name_H-M   'P 1'
#
loop_
_entity.id
_entity.type
_entity.pdbx_description
1 polymer ?
#
loop_
_entity_poly.entity_id
_entity_poly.type
_entity_poly.pdbx_seq_one_letter_code
_entity_poly.pdbx_strand_id
1 'polypeptide(L)'
;MNRYAALAAVVLAAPAVPLAPDNPEVTEQWANLTVRPSEGEQASVEVVEAPRAISAHDPFHVKLRVTNRSDETLEGLSVVPRRASAVASVMEQRYATIAGPQEYQVVGDARDVDRQLAPGDSLEIEMDLGLDLPDVGTYPIMLQLLDASGAPLDTDRFHMGVRGVRDNIRTAELTALYPVTAPVDILPGETGEAPETQPLVLANDSLAGQLAPEGRLSQLVDQYIEAAKTPEVGYATCVALDPALVDTVDRMQHGYTVDDERPAVVEEPKRLRDSWGGEDDPDGEPGAGADDAKVWLEKVRHIAATGCVVSLPWANADLNAVARTGDKWLMREAVERGPFVLQRVLGTAGTLNTVVTGTGYVEDGTAPALGWADHSRSTVMDEGMQAAWERAEAAGVQEEHDGSESALERAEMADLSGTAAPAPEQPVRVLAAAPGRDYGWIAPGVMTVGYQSSLATVLAATGVDPETTGFSEENLRYNYAVDSKAARDTNAAAAVRLAAQSAWVAGESEEQPEPILVAPPANWDADTAAAVLGTVAELVTGAGAHPMAFGAYLDAPVDAAPAGEPAEHTDPTAFTDAEVLQVTQQAGFINDLTGLMVPDSSIALTRYGFTLPLRRDLLQALSIGQRRAMSRYSDAVQATSERLGASRAALGDLRSAVDLIPPGNVYTRTSNSSPLLIVARNGLPLPVETSINFSGPADARLHVPDVLRIPARGSVTVQMTADLPETSRSTDLNLYLASTNGQPISQPVDIAVRTTRFTVGRWLAVAALVLAAVLVVIAVRGARGSPPSGRERERATQRKNRRTK
;
A
#
# COMPACT_ATOMS: atom_id res chain seq x y z
N MET A 1 -48.22 0.17 -10.93
CA MET A 1 -47.29 -0.10 -12.06
C MET A 1 -45.86 0.13 -11.54
N ASN A 2 -45.34 -0.88 -10.88
CA ASN A 2 -44.01 -0.86 -10.26
C ASN A 2 -43.04 -1.65 -11.16
N ARG A 3 -42.10 -1.02 -11.83
CA ARG A 3 -41.03 -1.68 -12.58
C ARG A 3 -39.76 -0.82 -12.82
N TYR A 4 -39.39 0.08 -11.92
CA TYR A 4 -38.11 0.82 -12.04
C TYR A 4 -37.35 1.04 -10.72
N ALA A 5 -37.54 0.15 -9.74
CA ALA A 5 -36.81 0.26 -8.46
C ALA A 5 -35.86 -0.91 -8.21
N ALA A 6 -35.32 -1.56 -9.26
CA ALA A 6 -34.50 -2.76 -9.09
C ALA A 6 -33.22 -2.74 -9.96
N LEU A 7 -32.66 -1.58 -10.27
CA LEU A 7 -31.45 -1.49 -11.14
C LEU A 7 -30.27 -0.69 -10.56
N ALA A 8 -30.31 -0.39 -9.26
CA ALA A 8 -29.19 0.34 -8.61
C ALA A 8 -28.39 -0.50 -7.60
N ALA A 9 -28.60 -1.79 -7.51
CA ALA A 9 -27.94 -2.65 -6.50
C ALA A 9 -27.18 -3.86 -7.06
N VAL A 10 -26.79 -3.86 -8.32
CA VAL A 10 -26.12 -5.03 -8.96
C VAL A 10 -24.85 -4.62 -9.72
N VAL A 11 -24.11 -3.64 -9.25
CA VAL A 11 -22.78 -3.33 -9.82
C VAL A 11 -21.72 -3.31 -8.72
N LEU A 12 -21.69 -4.29 -7.84
CA LEU A 12 -20.62 -4.36 -6.83
C LEU A 12 -20.36 -5.77 -6.34
N ALA A 13 -20.30 -6.72 -7.24
CA ALA A 13 -19.59 -7.97 -6.96
C ALA A 13 -19.26 -8.60 -8.32
N ALA A 14 -18.31 -8.01 -9.05
CA ALA A 14 -17.48 -8.86 -9.86
C ALA A 14 -16.68 -9.68 -8.83
N PRO A 15 -16.82 -11.01 -8.78
CA PRO A 15 -15.89 -11.79 -8.03
C PRO A 15 -14.50 -11.42 -8.58
N ALA A 16 -13.56 -11.04 -7.70
CA ALA A 16 -12.17 -11.13 -8.05
C ALA A 16 -11.98 -12.56 -8.53
N VAL A 17 -11.71 -12.72 -9.82
CA VAL A 17 -11.36 -14.03 -10.37
C VAL A 17 -10.06 -14.35 -9.67
N PRO A 18 -9.98 -15.32 -8.75
CA PRO A 18 -8.70 -15.72 -8.20
C PRO A 18 -7.85 -16.09 -9.41
N LEU A 19 -6.73 -15.41 -9.59
CA LEU A 19 -5.71 -15.83 -10.54
C LEU A 19 -5.24 -17.19 -10.04
N ALA A 20 -5.87 -18.24 -10.53
CA ALA A 20 -5.48 -19.58 -10.17
C ALA A 20 -4.04 -19.77 -10.66
N PRO A 21 -3.11 -20.26 -9.83
CA PRO A 21 -1.73 -20.55 -10.23
C PRO A 21 -1.67 -21.55 -11.40
N ASP A 22 -2.76 -22.19 -11.71
CA ASP A 22 -2.93 -23.15 -12.82
C ASP A 22 -3.35 -22.49 -14.16
N ASN A 23 -3.45 -21.15 -14.23
CA ASN A 23 -3.70 -20.50 -15.53
C ASN A 23 -2.39 -20.41 -16.32
N PRO A 24 -2.26 -21.13 -17.46
CA PRO A 24 -1.04 -21.11 -18.26
C PRO A 24 -0.60 -19.71 -18.70
N GLU A 25 -1.55 -18.85 -19.07
CA GLU A 25 -1.26 -17.48 -19.51
C GLU A 25 -0.61 -16.62 -18.41
N VAL A 26 -0.95 -16.86 -17.16
CA VAL A 26 -0.34 -16.20 -16.01
C VAL A 26 1.03 -16.80 -15.72
N THR A 27 1.15 -18.12 -15.73
CA THR A 27 2.42 -18.81 -15.45
C THR A 27 3.48 -18.48 -16.49
N GLU A 28 3.11 -18.35 -17.77
CA GLU A 28 4.02 -18.00 -18.86
C GLU A 28 4.64 -16.59 -18.70
N GLN A 29 3.98 -15.65 -18.03
CA GLN A 29 4.54 -14.34 -17.72
C GLN A 29 5.62 -14.41 -16.62
N TRP A 30 5.49 -15.35 -15.69
CA TRP A 30 6.42 -15.53 -14.58
C TRP A 30 7.66 -16.32 -14.96
N ALA A 31 7.49 -17.36 -15.77
CA ALA A 31 8.53 -18.30 -16.14
C ALA A 31 8.35 -18.80 -17.56
N ASN A 32 9.44 -18.95 -18.29
CA ASN A 32 9.47 -19.66 -19.55
C ASN A 32 9.32 -21.17 -19.28
N LEU A 33 8.14 -21.70 -19.54
CA LEU A 33 7.78 -23.12 -19.29
C LEU A 33 8.60 -24.12 -20.11
N THR A 34 9.36 -23.67 -21.12
CA THR A 34 10.25 -24.56 -21.89
C THR A 34 11.62 -24.73 -21.25
N VAL A 35 11.92 -23.96 -20.21
CA VAL A 35 13.17 -24.02 -19.47
C VAL A 35 12.98 -24.89 -18.23
N ARG A 36 13.71 -26.00 -18.17
CA ARG A 36 13.74 -26.92 -17.02
C ARG A 36 12.33 -27.41 -16.57
N PRO A 37 11.47 -27.89 -17.48
CA PRO A 37 10.02 -28.06 -17.22
C PRO A 37 9.65 -29.19 -16.25
N SER A 38 10.51 -30.17 -15.99
CA SER A 38 10.20 -31.39 -15.23
C SER A 38 11.29 -31.79 -14.24
N GLU A 39 12.18 -30.85 -13.88
CA GLU A 39 13.22 -31.13 -12.88
C GLU A 39 12.59 -31.28 -11.48
N GLY A 40 13.01 -32.31 -10.73
CA GLY A 40 12.61 -32.52 -9.34
C GLY A 40 11.23 -33.14 -9.10
N GLU A 41 10.48 -33.56 -10.12
CA GLU A 41 9.13 -34.15 -9.95
C GLU A 41 9.16 -35.50 -9.21
N GLN A 42 10.12 -36.40 -9.54
CA GLN A 42 10.23 -37.71 -8.93
C GLN A 42 11.18 -37.75 -7.73
N ALA A 43 12.29 -37.05 -7.82
CA ALA A 43 13.26 -36.88 -6.76
C ALA A 43 13.97 -35.55 -6.93
N SER A 44 14.42 -34.93 -5.83
CA SER A 44 15.19 -33.68 -5.89
C SER A 44 16.57 -33.85 -5.30
N VAL A 45 17.53 -33.09 -5.82
CA VAL A 45 18.83 -32.85 -5.23
C VAL A 45 18.97 -31.37 -4.88
N GLU A 46 19.31 -31.07 -3.65
CA GLU A 46 19.40 -29.71 -3.15
C GLU A 46 20.77 -29.49 -2.50
N VAL A 47 21.47 -28.43 -2.85
CA VAL A 47 22.64 -27.94 -2.12
C VAL A 47 22.15 -27.39 -0.78
N VAL A 48 22.64 -27.96 0.31
CA VAL A 48 22.38 -27.47 1.68
C VAL A 48 23.47 -26.52 2.13
N GLU A 49 24.72 -26.81 1.75
CA GLU A 49 25.90 -26.01 2.10
C GLU A 49 26.91 -26.06 0.97
N ALA A 50 27.44 -24.89 0.58
CA ALA A 50 28.54 -24.73 -0.35
C ALA A 50 29.40 -23.53 0.05
N PRO A 51 30.70 -23.49 -0.26
CA PRO A 51 31.51 -22.31 -0.03
C PRO A 51 31.11 -21.19 -1.01
N ARG A 52 31.18 -19.95 -0.56
CA ARG A 52 30.83 -18.76 -1.37
C ARG A 52 31.85 -18.44 -2.45
N ALA A 53 33.11 -18.87 -2.26
CA ALA A 53 34.20 -18.78 -3.21
C ALA A 53 35.35 -19.63 -2.76
N ILE A 54 36.17 -20.03 -3.70
CA ILE A 54 37.39 -20.84 -3.46
C ILE A 54 38.64 -20.16 -4.02
N SER A 55 39.83 -20.66 -3.65
CA SER A 55 41.07 -20.29 -4.34
C SER A 55 41.24 -21.16 -5.59
N ALA A 56 42.06 -20.71 -6.55
CA ALA A 56 42.38 -21.50 -7.73
C ALA A 56 42.94 -22.89 -7.37
N HIS A 57 42.49 -23.90 -8.07
CA HIS A 57 42.86 -25.31 -7.90
C HIS A 57 42.48 -25.96 -6.56
N ASP A 58 41.83 -25.21 -5.64
CA ASP A 58 41.40 -25.80 -4.38
C ASP A 58 40.16 -26.69 -4.60
N PRO A 59 40.11 -27.91 -4.05
CA PRO A 59 38.87 -28.65 -3.94
C PRO A 59 37.95 -27.97 -2.93
N PHE A 60 36.66 -28.17 -3.08
CA PHE A 60 35.66 -27.66 -2.14
C PHE A 60 34.64 -28.72 -1.77
N HIS A 61 34.13 -28.57 -0.56
CA HIS A 61 33.15 -29.48 0.03
C HIS A 61 31.77 -28.92 -0.16
N VAL A 62 30.81 -29.80 -0.53
CA VAL A 62 29.36 -29.48 -0.59
C VAL A 62 28.57 -30.51 0.21
N LYS A 63 27.53 -30.03 0.88
CA LYS A 63 26.53 -30.84 1.55
C LYS A 63 25.27 -30.81 0.72
N LEU A 64 24.75 -31.98 0.39
CA LEU A 64 23.58 -32.14 -0.45
C LEU A 64 22.47 -32.87 0.30
N ARG A 65 21.22 -32.56 -0.03
CA ARG A 65 20.03 -33.31 0.38
C ARG A 65 19.39 -33.93 -0.86
N VAL A 66 19.19 -35.24 -0.85
CA VAL A 66 18.45 -35.98 -1.88
C VAL A 66 17.11 -36.39 -1.26
N THR A 67 16.01 -36.05 -1.91
CA THR A 67 14.65 -36.32 -1.42
C THR A 67 13.87 -37.12 -2.48
N ASN A 68 13.23 -38.20 -2.07
CA ASN A 68 12.28 -38.93 -2.89
C ASN A 68 10.92 -38.25 -2.83
N ARG A 69 10.46 -37.70 -3.94
CA ARG A 69 9.15 -37.04 -4.08
C ARG A 69 8.10 -37.93 -4.74
N SER A 70 8.51 -39.12 -5.22
CA SER A 70 7.59 -40.09 -5.83
C SER A 70 6.83 -40.92 -4.80
N ASP A 71 5.85 -41.68 -5.25
CA ASP A 71 5.10 -42.63 -4.46
C ASP A 71 5.73 -44.04 -4.42
N GLU A 72 6.89 -44.23 -5.06
CA GLU A 72 7.65 -45.48 -5.12
C GLU A 72 8.97 -45.36 -4.33
N THR A 73 9.53 -46.52 -3.88
CA THR A 73 10.87 -46.56 -3.28
C THR A 73 11.92 -46.41 -4.36
N LEU A 74 12.82 -45.44 -4.24
CA LEU A 74 13.94 -45.23 -5.16
C LEU A 74 15.21 -45.87 -4.62
N GLU A 75 15.95 -46.53 -5.54
CA GLU A 75 17.25 -47.18 -5.24
C GLU A 75 18.25 -46.92 -6.39
N GLY A 76 19.52 -47.03 -6.11
CA GLY A 76 20.57 -46.87 -7.12
C GLY A 76 20.73 -45.44 -7.64
N LEU A 77 20.31 -44.45 -6.85
CA LEU A 77 20.49 -43.02 -7.17
C LEU A 77 21.95 -42.65 -7.13
N SER A 78 22.37 -41.74 -8.00
CA SER A 78 23.72 -41.15 -7.98
C SER A 78 23.71 -39.67 -8.32
N VAL A 79 24.62 -38.89 -7.74
CA VAL A 79 24.83 -37.46 -8.04
C VAL A 79 26.11 -37.30 -8.85
N VAL A 80 26.01 -36.68 -10.02
CA VAL A 80 27.12 -36.46 -10.95
C VAL A 80 27.43 -34.96 -11.02
N PRO A 81 28.69 -34.56 -10.66
CA PRO A 81 29.08 -33.15 -10.80
C PRO A 81 29.45 -32.84 -12.25
N ARG A 82 29.01 -31.67 -12.69
CA ARG A 82 29.29 -31.13 -14.02
C ARG A 82 29.75 -29.66 -13.93
N ARG A 83 30.50 -29.23 -14.92
CA ARG A 83 31.04 -27.87 -15.00
C ARG A 83 30.98 -27.35 -16.43
N ALA A 84 30.62 -26.08 -16.60
CA ALA A 84 30.83 -25.36 -17.85
C ALA A 84 32.08 -24.49 -17.82
N SER A 85 32.38 -23.84 -18.94
CA SER A 85 33.48 -22.85 -19.03
C SER A 85 33.17 -21.63 -18.18
N ALA A 86 34.25 -20.92 -17.74
CA ALA A 86 34.05 -19.67 -17.00
C ALA A 86 33.24 -18.68 -17.83
N VAL A 87 32.35 -17.97 -17.17
CA VAL A 87 31.51 -16.92 -17.74
C VAL A 87 32.18 -15.56 -17.56
N ALA A 88 31.98 -14.65 -18.52
CA ALA A 88 32.63 -13.34 -18.54
C ALA A 88 31.74 -12.21 -18.00
N SER A 89 30.41 -12.42 -17.92
CA SER A 89 29.45 -11.42 -17.43
C SER A 89 28.31 -12.05 -16.67
N VAL A 90 27.61 -11.24 -15.85
CA VAL A 90 26.42 -11.70 -15.12
C VAL A 90 25.29 -12.11 -16.08
N MET A 91 25.22 -11.53 -17.27
CA MET A 91 24.29 -11.97 -18.30
C MET A 91 24.61 -13.39 -18.79
N GLU A 92 25.90 -13.70 -19.05
CA GLU A 92 26.32 -15.06 -19.39
C GLU A 92 26.08 -16.05 -18.24
N GLN A 93 26.20 -15.60 -16.99
CA GLN A 93 25.83 -16.40 -15.81
C GLN A 93 24.35 -16.81 -15.86
N ARG A 94 23.45 -15.88 -16.20
CA ARG A 94 22.02 -16.17 -16.37
C ARG A 94 21.76 -17.15 -17.50
N TYR A 95 22.42 -16.99 -18.65
CA TYR A 95 22.32 -17.94 -19.76
C TYR A 95 22.82 -19.33 -19.35
N ALA A 96 23.93 -19.42 -18.61
CA ALA A 96 24.44 -20.71 -18.13
C ALA A 96 23.45 -21.40 -17.19
N THR A 97 22.74 -20.68 -16.33
CA THR A 97 21.78 -21.27 -15.40
C THR A 97 20.62 -21.98 -16.12
N ILE A 98 20.19 -21.48 -17.28
CA ILE A 98 19.13 -22.10 -18.08
C ILE A 98 19.64 -23.07 -19.14
N ALA A 99 20.96 -23.15 -19.39
CA ALA A 99 21.56 -24.01 -20.41
C ALA A 99 21.29 -25.49 -20.17
N GLY A 100 21.15 -26.25 -21.23
CA GLY A 100 20.94 -27.70 -21.14
C GLY A 100 22.15 -28.45 -20.57
N PRO A 101 21.96 -29.67 -20.01
CA PRO A 101 23.06 -30.45 -19.43
C PRO A 101 24.23 -30.76 -20.41
N GLN A 102 23.99 -30.72 -21.71
CA GLN A 102 25.00 -30.90 -22.77
C GLN A 102 26.06 -29.78 -22.82
N GLU A 103 25.75 -28.60 -22.30
CA GLU A 103 26.69 -27.46 -22.18
C GLU A 103 27.68 -27.66 -21.01
N TYR A 104 27.41 -28.61 -20.14
CA TYR A 104 28.23 -28.92 -18.97
C TYR A 104 28.99 -30.24 -19.18
N GLN A 105 30.28 -30.22 -18.96
CA GLN A 105 31.12 -31.42 -18.98
C GLN A 105 31.07 -32.13 -17.61
N VAL A 106 31.02 -33.46 -17.63
CA VAL A 106 31.18 -34.28 -16.41
C VAL A 106 32.59 -34.07 -15.87
N VAL A 107 32.70 -33.73 -14.60
CA VAL A 107 33.98 -33.50 -13.91
C VAL A 107 33.93 -34.13 -12.53
N GLY A 108 35.00 -34.77 -12.14
CA GLY A 108 35.07 -35.54 -10.88
C GLY A 108 34.29 -36.86 -10.89
N ASP A 109 34.22 -37.51 -9.74
CA ASP A 109 33.56 -38.81 -9.56
C ASP A 109 32.10 -38.66 -9.18
N ALA A 110 31.24 -39.55 -9.68
CA ALA A 110 29.85 -39.65 -9.24
C ALA A 110 29.78 -40.10 -7.77
N ARG A 111 28.83 -39.59 -7.04
CA ARG A 111 28.54 -39.96 -5.65
C ARG A 111 27.27 -40.78 -5.59
N ASP A 112 27.41 -42.08 -5.25
CA ASP A 112 26.25 -42.95 -5.05
C ASP A 112 25.51 -42.58 -3.76
N VAL A 113 24.16 -42.70 -3.83
CA VAL A 113 23.27 -42.58 -2.67
C VAL A 113 23.15 -43.99 -2.07
N ASP A 114 23.98 -44.29 -1.05
CA ASP A 114 24.19 -45.63 -0.45
C ASP A 114 22.94 -46.17 0.31
N ARG A 115 21.75 -45.65 0.05
CA ARG A 115 20.51 -45.99 0.76
C ARG A 115 19.30 -45.93 -0.19
N GLN A 116 18.40 -46.89 0.01
CA GLN A 116 17.05 -46.83 -0.58
C GLN A 116 16.24 -45.73 0.12
N LEU A 117 15.55 -44.91 -0.63
CA LEU A 117 14.68 -43.87 -0.14
C LEU A 117 13.22 -44.26 -0.35
N ALA A 118 12.46 -44.41 0.74
CA ALA A 118 11.02 -44.62 0.68
C ALA A 118 10.32 -43.27 0.26
N PRO A 119 9.05 -43.32 -0.18
CA PRO A 119 8.29 -42.13 -0.51
C PRO A 119 8.38 -41.06 0.62
N GLY A 120 8.81 -39.84 0.29
CA GLY A 120 8.98 -38.73 1.20
C GLY A 120 10.27 -38.74 2.04
N ASP A 121 11.10 -39.80 1.95
CA ASP A 121 12.39 -39.86 2.66
C ASP A 121 13.41 -38.91 2.04
N SER A 122 14.27 -38.35 2.91
CA SER A 122 15.42 -37.53 2.53
C SER A 122 16.71 -38.07 3.13
N LEU A 123 17.82 -37.89 2.44
CA LEU A 123 19.17 -38.23 2.90
C LEU A 123 20.14 -37.07 2.62
N GLU A 124 20.90 -36.69 3.63
CA GLU A 124 22.02 -35.75 3.46
C GLU A 124 23.29 -36.54 3.13
N ILE A 125 24.00 -36.10 2.11
CA ILE A 125 25.30 -36.67 1.66
C ILE A 125 26.34 -35.54 1.55
N GLU A 126 27.58 -35.88 1.79
CA GLU A 126 28.70 -34.99 1.65
C GLU A 126 29.54 -35.39 0.42
N MET A 127 30.02 -34.38 -0.31
CA MET A 127 30.75 -34.59 -1.54
C MET A 127 31.90 -33.58 -1.66
N ASP A 128 33.11 -34.11 -1.90
CA ASP A 128 34.29 -33.31 -2.22
C ASP A 128 34.39 -33.12 -3.73
N LEU A 129 34.35 -31.84 -4.18
CA LEU A 129 34.40 -31.46 -5.58
C LEU A 129 35.81 -30.97 -5.95
N GLY A 130 36.58 -31.83 -6.66
CA GLY A 130 37.86 -31.49 -7.25
C GLY A 130 37.71 -31.06 -8.71
N LEU A 131 37.08 -29.90 -8.94
CA LEU A 131 36.69 -29.46 -10.30
C LEU A 131 37.83 -28.77 -11.07
N ASP A 132 39.00 -28.59 -10.47
CA ASP A 132 40.20 -27.94 -11.03
C ASP A 132 39.83 -26.60 -11.72
N LEU A 133 39.40 -25.63 -10.92
CA LEU A 133 39.09 -24.27 -11.38
C LEU A 133 40.40 -23.44 -11.39
N PRO A 134 41.01 -23.24 -12.58
CA PRO A 134 42.43 -22.82 -12.61
C PRO A 134 42.65 -21.30 -12.49
N ASP A 135 41.69 -20.53 -12.94
CA ASP A 135 41.87 -19.07 -13.06
C ASP A 135 40.83 -18.30 -12.23
N VAL A 136 41.16 -17.06 -11.89
CA VAL A 136 40.21 -16.11 -11.34
C VAL A 136 39.03 -15.94 -12.29
N GLY A 137 37.81 -16.18 -11.81
CA GLY A 137 36.60 -16.16 -12.63
C GLY A 137 35.43 -16.79 -11.93
N THR A 138 34.35 -16.94 -12.66
CA THR A 138 33.09 -17.57 -12.19
C THR A 138 32.72 -18.73 -13.09
N TYR A 139 32.53 -19.90 -12.49
CA TYR A 139 32.34 -21.16 -13.20
C TYR A 139 30.94 -21.74 -12.89
N PRO A 140 30.08 -22.00 -13.91
CA PRO A 140 28.85 -22.70 -13.72
C PRO A 140 29.06 -24.16 -13.30
N ILE A 141 28.41 -24.56 -12.23
CA ILE A 141 28.41 -25.92 -11.66
C ILE A 141 27.01 -26.47 -11.69
N MET A 142 26.87 -27.73 -12.04
CA MET A 142 25.60 -28.47 -12.02
C MET A 142 25.78 -29.75 -11.27
N LEU A 143 24.95 -30.04 -10.29
CA LEU A 143 24.87 -31.32 -9.63
C LEU A 143 23.63 -32.03 -10.20
N GLN A 144 23.86 -33.14 -10.91
CA GLN A 144 22.79 -33.86 -11.60
C GLN A 144 22.46 -35.13 -10.86
N LEU A 145 21.23 -35.32 -10.42
CA LEU A 145 20.69 -36.56 -9.85
C LEU A 145 20.26 -37.50 -10.97
N LEU A 146 20.77 -38.72 -10.94
CA LEU A 146 20.44 -39.78 -11.89
C LEU A 146 19.77 -40.96 -11.16
N ASP A 147 18.88 -41.65 -11.86
CA ASP A 147 18.33 -42.94 -11.44
C ASP A 147 19.31 -44.09 -11.68
N ALA A 148 18.90 -45.31 -11.29
CA ALA A 148 19.66 -46.55 -11.49
C ALA A 148 19.97 -46.88 -12.97
N SER A 149 19.21 -46.28 -13.92
CA SER A 149 19.43 -46.49 -15.36
C SER A 149 20.36 -45.38 -15.94
N GLY A 150 20.71 -44.40 -15.18
CA GLY A 150 21.43 -43.20 -15.60
C GLY A 150 20.58 -42.12 -16.23
N ALA A 151 19.23 -42.22 -16.09
CA ALA A 151 18.33 -41.14 -16.55
C ALA A 151 18.31 -39.97 -15.55
N PRO A 152 18.29 -38.73 -16.05
CA PRO A 152 18.25 -37.56 -15.18
C PRO A 152 16.90 -37.41 -14.50
N LEU A 153 16.92 -37.18 -13.18
CA LEU A 153 15.74 -36.90 -12.36
C LEU A 153 15.66 -35.43 -11.99
N ASP A 154 16.82 -34.80 -11.66
CA ASP A 154 16.85 -33.42 -11.19
C ASP A 154 18.24 -32.81 -11.38
N THR A 155 18.33 -31.48 -11.30
CA THR A 155 19.60 -30.75 -11.24
C THR A 155 19.50 -29.57 -10.27
N ASP A 156 20.56 -29.37 -9.48
CA ASP A 156 20.76 -28.13 -8.73
C ASP A 156 21.97 -27.37 -9.29
N ARG A 157 21.83 -26.08 -9.53
CA ARG A 157 22.82 -25.29 -10.28
C ARG A 157 23.25 -24.06 -9.51
N PHE A 158 24.57 -23.91 -9.41
CA PHE A 158 25.18 -22.75 -8.80
C PHE A 158 26.45 -22.33 -9.55
N HIS A 159 26.94 -21.13 -9.25
CA HIS A 159 28.17 -20.62 -9.83
C HIS A 159 29.22 -20.46 -8.76
N MET A 160 30.38 -21.06 -8.99
CA MET A 160 31.49 -20.99 -8.07
C MET A 160 32.46 -19.86 -8.47
N GLY A 161 32.60 -18.88 -7.58
CA GLY A 161 33.59 -17.82 -7.71
C GLY A 161 35.00 -18.28 -7.31
N VAL A 162 36.00 -18.04 -8.15
CA VAL A 162 37.42 -18.23 -7.83
C VAL A 162 38.05 -16.90 -7.45
N ARG A 163 38.56 -16.83 -6.20
CA ARG A 163 39.20 -15.64 -5.63
C ARG A 163 40.49 -15.31 -6.33
N GLY A 164 40.77 -14.00 -6.40
CA GLY A 164 42.03 -13.46 -6.86
C GLY A 164 41.83 -12.13 -7.59
N VAL A 165 42.92 -11.44 -7.79
CA VAL A 165 43.03 -10.20 -8.58
C VAL A 165 44.04 -10.46 -9.69
N ARG A 166 43.74 -10.02 -10.90
CA ARG A 166 44.68 -10.09 -12.01
C ARG A 166 45.72 -8.97 -11.90
N ASP A 167 46.91 -9.22 -12.32
CA ASP A 167 47.98 -8.22 -12.37
C ASP A 167 47.67 -7.17 -13.46
N ASN A 168 48.11 -5.92 -13.21
CA ASN A 168 48.04 -4.81 -14.16
C ASN A 168 46.61 -4.51 -14.66
N ILE A 169 45.68 -4.45 -13.71
CA ILE A 169 44.29 -4.01 -13.98
C ILE A 169 43.92 -2.78 -13.14
N ARG A 170 42.88 -2.05 -13.58
CA ARG A 170 42.15 -1.09 -12.77
C ARG A 170 40.82 -1.73 -12.36
N THR A 171 40.50 -1.59 -11.08
CA THR A 171 39.28 -2.15 -10.49
C THR A 171 38.17 -1.10 -10.43
N ALA A 172 36.95 -1.55 -10.53
CA ALA A 172 35.75 -0.69 -10.42
C ALA A 172 35.55 -0.18 -8.98
N GLU A 173 34.87 0.94 -8.89
CA GLU A 173 34.27 1.39 -7.64
C GLU A 173 33.01 0.57 -7.35
N LEU A 174 32.73 0.25 -6.07
CA LEU A 174 31.59 -0.56 -5.66
C LEU A 174 30.88 0.07 -4.48
N THR A 175 29.56 0.17 -4.58
CA THR A 175 28.65 0.51 -3.49
C THR A 175 27.53 -0.52 -3.42
N ALA A 176 26.88 -0.63 -2.26
CA ALA A 176 25.79 -1.57 -2.05
C ALA A 176 24.63 -0.91 -1.29
N LEU A 177 23.40 -1.22 -1.67
CA LEU A 177 22.22 -1.00 -0.85
C LEU A 177 22.05 -2.17 0.13
N TYR A 178 21.59 -1.86 1.32
CA TYR A 178 21.24 -2.82 2.35
C TYR A 178 19.78 -2.63 2.78
N PRO A 179 18.80 -3.24 2.08
CA PRO A 179 17.38 -3.09 2.41
C PRO A 179 17.03 -3.70 3.76
N VAL A 180 16.26 -2.96 4.54
CA VAL A 180 15.64 -3.43 5.79
C VAL A 180 14.15 -3.08 5.72
N THR A 181 13.36 -4.07 5.33
CA THR A 181 11.92 -3.96 5.13
C THR A 181 11.19 -5.12 5.77
N ALA A 182 9.94 -4.92 6.12
CA ALA A 182 9.00 -5.99 6.47
C ALA A 182 7.57 -5.54 6.19
N PRO A 183 6.65 -6.46 5.90
CA PRO A 183 5.23 -6.13 5.93
C PRO A 183 4.83 -5.61 7.31
N VAL A 184 4.00 -4.56 7.34
CA VAL A 184 3.42 -4.03 8.57
C VAL A 184 1.91 -4.25 8.50
N ASP A 185 1.42 -5.15 9.35
CA ASP A 185 0.03 -5.59 9.33
C ASP A 185 -0.86 -4.74 10.24
N ILE A 186 -0.76 -3.39 10.09
CA ILE A 186 -1.67 -2.46 10.77
C ILE A 186 -3.08 -2.71 10.25
N LEU A 187 -4.05 -2.90 11.16
CA LEU A 187 -5.45 -3.05 10.77
C LEU A 187 -5.95 -1.81 10.03
N PRO A 188 -6.60 -1.97 8.87
CA PRO A 188 -7.13 -0.87 8.07
C PRO A 188 -8.17 -0.02 8.81
N GLY A 189 -8.35 1.23 8.36
CA GLY A 189 -9.35 2.13 8.91
C GLY A 189 -8.87 2.94 10.10
N GLU A 190 -7.58 2.94 10.41
CA GLU A 190 -7.01 3.86 11.39
C GLU A 190 -7.26 5.32 10.98
N THR A 191 -7.56 6.17 11.95
CA THR A 191 -7.65 7.63 11.79
C THR A 191 -6.68 8.32 12.72
N GLY A 192 -6.27 9.54 12.38
CA GLY A 192 -5.41 10.32 13.26
C GLY A 192 -6.14 10.80 14.51
N GLU A 193 -5.38 11.03 15.58
CA GLU A 193 -5.84 11.65 16.82
C GLU A 193 -4.82 12.69 17.29
N ALA A 194 -5.21 13.62 18.11
CA ALA A 194 -4.34 14.60 18.75
C ALA A 194 -5.03 15.18 20.01
N PRO A 195 -4.28 15.50 21.06
CA PRO A 195 -2.81 15.51 21.16
C PRO A 195 -2.18 14.13 21.36
N GLU A 196 -2.95 13.12 21.64
CA GLU A 196 -2.50 11.74 21.84
C GLU A 196 -2.42 11.02 20.48
N THR A 197 -1.59 10.01 20.40
CA THR A 197 -1.53 9.11 19.22
C THR A 197 -2.50 7.95 19.46
N GLN A 198 -3.24 7.57 18.43
CA GLN A 198 -4.11 6.38 18.51
C GLN A 198 -3.32 5.13 18.90
N PRO A 199 -3.89 4.24 19.72
CA PRO A 199 -3.29 2.94 19.99
C PRO A 199 -3.02 2.17 18.67
N LEU A 200 -1.85 1.56 18.58
CA LEU A 200 -1.51 0.72 17.44
C LEU A 200 -2.25 -0.61 17.57
N VAL A 201 -2.98 -0.99 16.54
CA VAL A 201 -3.64 -2.30 16.42
C VAL A 201 -3.10 -3.02 15.20
N LEU A 202 -2.50 -4.20 15.43
CA LEU A 202 -1.97 -5.07 14.38
C LEU A 202 -2.91 -6.26 14.16
N ALA A 203 -2.98 -6.76 12.93
CA ALA A 203 -3.76 -7.95 12.60
C ALA A 203 -3.12 -9.23 13.13
N ASN A 204 -1.81 -9.22 13.41
CA ASN A 204 -1.07 -10.36 13.95
C ASN A 204 0.25 -9.91 14.59
N ASP A 205 0.92 -10.82 15.28
CA ASP A 205 2.19 -10.56 15.98
C ASP A 205 3.42 -11.01 15.19
N SER A 206 3.31 -11.17 13.85
CA SER A 206 4.39 -11.65 12.99
C SER A 206 5.61 -10.71 12.99
N LEU A 207 5.38 -9.41 13.05
CA LEU A 207 6.44 -8.42 13.12
C LEU A 207 7.24 -8.52 14.42
N ALA A 208 6.60 -8.82 15.56
CA ALA A 208 7.30 -9.09 16.82
C ALA A 208 8.26 -10.28 16.70
N GLY A 209 7.82 -11.35 16.04
CA GLY A 209 8.69 -12.50 15.74
C GLY A 209 9.92 -12.13 14.88
N GLN A 210 9.78 -11.20 13.93
CA GLN A 210 10.91 -10.72 13.13
C GLN A 210 11.86 -9.79 13.91
N LEU A 211 11.36 -9.07 14.92
CA LEU A 211 12.13 -8.18 15.79
C LEU A 211 12.81 -8.93 16.95
N ALA A 212 12.34 -10.11 17.30
CA ALA A 212 12.96 -10.96 18.33
C ALA A 212 14.45 -11.24 18.01
N PRO A 213 15.33 -11.56 18.98
CA PRO A 213 16.77 -11.74 18.75
C PRO A 213 17.14 -12.70 17.62
N GLU A 214 16.37 -13.78 17.45
CA GLU A 214 16.54 -14.77 16.37
C GLU A 214 15.73 -14.44 15.11
N GLY A 215 14.99 -13.33 15.12
CA GLY A 215 14.15 -12.90 14.03
C GLY A 215 14.95 -12.26 12.89
N ARG A 216 14.38 -12.33 11.67
CA ARG A 216 15.01 -11.85 10.44
C ARG A 216 15.50 -10.40 10.53
N LEU A 217 14.66 -9.48 11.02
CA LEU A 217 15.00 -8.05 11.12
C LEU A 217 16.14 -7.79 12.10
N SER A 218 16.17 -8.48 13.24
CA SER A 218 17.24 -8.37 14.23
C SER A 218 18.55 -8.92 13.67
N GLN A 219 18.52 -10.08 13.02
CA GLN A 219 19.69 -10.66 12.38
C GLN A 219 20.25 -9.77 11.27
N LEU A 220 19.42 -9.19 10.40
CA LEU A 220 19.86 -8.26 9.37
C LEU A 220 20.59 -7.04 9.96
N VAL A 221 20.02 -6.43 10.98
CA VAL A 221 20.61 -5.25 11.63
C VAL A 221 21.94 -5.62 12.33
N ASP A 222 22.00 -6.75 13.02
CA ASP A 222 23.20 -7.22 13.69
C ASP A 222 24.32 -7.55 12.70
N GLN A 223 24.01 -8.20 11.59
CA GLN A 223 24.96 -8.50 10.52
C GLN A 223 25.53 -7.22 9.88
N TYR A 224 24.68 -6.23 9.60
CA TYR A 224 25.14 -4.96 9.09
C TYR A 224 26.10 -4.27 10.07
N ILE A 225 25.73 -4.17 11.35
CA ILE A 225 26.57 -3.56 12.40
C ILE A 225 27.91 -4.27 12.50
N GLU A 226 27.93 -5.59 12.41
CA GLU A 226 29.18 -6.38 12.48
C GLU A 226 30.06 -6.11 11.24
N ALA A 227 29.50 -6.14 10.04
CA ALA A 227 30.22 -5.89 8.80
C ALA A 227 30.74 -4.45 8.70
N ALA A 228 29.97 -3.47 9.14
CA ALA A 228 30.32 -2.05 9.13
C ALA A 228 31.45 -1.68 10.12
N LYS A 229 31.87 -2.60 11.02
CA LYS A 229 33.12 -2.42 11.79
C LYS A 229 34.36 -2.36 10.90
N THR A 230 34.27 -2.90 9.68
CA THR A 230 35.24 -2.71 8.62
C THR A 230 34.94 -1.37 7.94
N PRO A 231 35.78 -0.34 8.05
CA PRO A 231 35.47 1.02 7.57
C PRO A 231 35.15 1.08 6.08
N GLU A 232 35.81 0.27 5.26
CA GLU A 232 35.60 0.18 3.81
C GLU A 232 34.19 -0.33 3.48
N VAL A 233 33.70 -1.30 4.26
CA VAL A 233 32.34 -1.84 4.10
C VAL A 233 31.31 -0.82 4.54
N GLY A 234 31.49 -0.19 5.72
CA GLY A 234 30.60 0.86 6.20
C GLY A 234 30.52 2.06 5.24
N TYR A 235 31.64 2.41 4.58
CA TYR A 235 31.70 3.47 3.58
C TYR A 235 31.01 3.09 2.26
N ALA A 236 31.14 1.82 1.84
CA ALA A 236 30.59 1.31 0.59
C ALA A 236 29.12 0.85 0.68
N THR A 237 28.48 0.93 1.84
CA THR A 237 27.10 0.45 2.01
C THR A 237 26.16 1.53 2.51
N CYS A 238 24.92 1.53 2.00
CA CYS A 238 23.85 2.42 2.43
C CYS A 238 22.62 1.61 2.82
N VAL A 239 22.09 1.81 4.03
CA VAL A 239 20.91 1.09 4.52
C VAL A 239 19.66 1.73 3.95
N ALA A 240 18.87 0.96 3.21
CA ALA A 240 17.60 1.40 2.64
C ALA A 240 16.45 0.99 3.58
N LEU A 241 15.81 1.98 4.20
CA LEU A 241 14.80 1.79 5.24
C LEU A 241 13.40 2.06 4.72
N ASP A 242 12.46 1.14 5.00
CA ASP A 242 11.04 1.42 4.81
C ASP A 242 10.53 2.32 5.93
N PRO A 243 10.05 3.54 5.64
CA PRO A 243 9.52 4.44 6.64
C PRO A 243 8.26 3.91 7.33
N ALA A 244 7.46 3.05 6.69
CA ALA A 244 6.32 2.41 7.31
C ALA A 244 6.75 1.45 8.43
N LEU A 245 7.80 0.65 8.18
CA LEU A 245 8.39 -0.21 9.20
C LEU A 245 8.94 0.61 10.38
N VAL A 246 9.72 1.66 10.10
CA VAL A 246 10.33 2.51 11.14
C VAL A 246 9.26 3.19 12.01
N ASP A 247 8.19 3.74 11.39
CA ASP A 247 7.07 4.37 12.11
C ASP A 247 6.29 3.35 12.96
N THR A 248 6.07 2.15 12.42
CA THR A 248 5.34 1.10 13.13
C THR A 248 6.12 0.58 14.34
N VAL A 249 7.42 0.33 14.19
CA VAL A 249 8.28 -0.13 15.30
C VAL A 249 8.45 0.96 16.37
N ASP A 250 8.51 2.25 15.96
CA ASP A 250 8.50 3.38 16.91
C ASP A 250 7.23 3.42 17.76
N ARG A 251 6.07 3.06 17.18
CA ARG A 251 4.81 2.93 17.92
C ARG A 251 4.79 1.68 18.79
N MET A 252 5.24 0.53 18.27
CA MET A 252 5.26 -0.76 19.00
C MET A 252 6.03 -0.69 20.31
N GLN A 253 7.14 0.09 20.40
CA GLN A 253 7.92 0.20 21.65
C GLN A 253 7.12 0.81 22.82
N HIS A 254 5.98 1.47 22.54
CA HIS A 254 5.10 2.06 23.53
C HIS A 254 3.91 1.16 23.91
N GLY A 255 3.83 -0.04 23.35
CA GLY A 255 2.74 -0.99 23.49
C GLY A 255 1.75 -0.95 22.32
N TYR A 256 1.14 -2.09 22.02
CA TYR A 256 0.17 -2.28 20.95
C TYR A 256 -0.74 -3.46 21.27
N THR A 257 -1.84 -3.59 20.52
CA THR A 257 -2.76 -4.73 20.60
C THR A 257 -2.77 -5.51 19.31
N VAL A 258 -3.10 -6.80 19.39
CA VAL A 258 -3.36 -7.69 18.25
C VAL A 258 -4.84 -8.03 18.25
N ASP A 259 -5.51 -7.81 17.11
CA ASP A 259 -6.94 -8.05 16.97
C ASP A 259 -7.29 -8.39 15.52
N ASP A 260 -8.45 -9.03 15.29
CA ASP A 260 -8.99 -9.33 13.96
C ASP A 260 -9.83 -8.15 13.42
N GLU A 261 -10.38 -7.32 14.28
CA GLU A 261 -11.21 -6.16 13.95
C GLU A 261 -10.73 -4.90 14.67
N ARG A 262 -10.76 -3.77 13.96
CA ARG A 262 -10.50 -2.47 14.59
C ARG A 262 -11.79 -1.96 15.25
N PRO A 263 -11.70 -1.41 16.49
CA PRO A 263 -12.83 -0.72 17.10
C PRO A 263 -13.42 0.34 16.15
N ALA A 264 -14.75 0.44 16.14
CA ALA A 264 -15.45 1.35 15.25
C ALA A 264 -14.97 2.80 15.46
N VAL A 265 -14.53 3.45 14.37
CA VAL A 265 -14.03 4.84 14.38
C VAL A 265 -15.10 5.83 14.84
N VAL A 266 -16.37 5.50 14.61
CA VAL A 266 -17.54 6.29 15.03
C VAL A 266 -18.38 5.45 15.95
N GLU A 267 -18.38 5.81 17.24
CA GLU A 267 -19.27 5.17 18.20
C GLU A 267 -20.74 5.44 17.82
N GLU A 268 -21.53 4.39 17.68
CA GLU A 268 -22.99 4.55 17.70
C GLU A 268 -23.43 5.17 19.03
N PRO A 269 -24.37 6.13 19.02
CA PRO A 269 -24.85 6.76 20.25
C PRO A 269 -25.46 5.69 21.15
N LYS A 270 -24.72 5.26 22.17
CA LYS A 270 -25.19 4.32 23.21
C LYS A 270 -26.34 4.99 23.94
N ARG A 271 -27.48 4.28 24.12
CA ARG A 271 -28.56 4.79 24.98
C ARG A 271 -28.03 4.88 26.42
N LEU A 272 -28.45 5.92 27.16
CA LEU A 272 -28.02 6.13 28.56
C LEU A 272 -28.15 4.89 29.47
N ARG A 273 -29.01 3.93 29.10
CA ARG A 273 -29.22 2.67 29.80
C ARG A 273 -28.10 1.65 29.50
N ASP A 274 -27.52 1.73 28.32
CA ASP A 274 -26.52 0.78 27.82
C ASP A 274 -25.07 1.26 28.19
N SER A 275 -24.93 2.52 28.65
CA SER A 275 -23.67 3.08 29.17
C SER A 275 -23.43 2.83 30.65
N TRP A 276 -24.35 2.16 31.36
CA TRP A 276 -24.17 1.83 32.77
C TRP A 276 -23.73 0.37 32.92
N GLY A 277 -22.43 0.14 33.03
CA GLY A 277 -21.88 -1.12 33.54
C GLY A 277 -21.01 -1.94 32.61
N GLY A 278 -20.49 -1.37 31.53
CA GLY A 278 -19.37 -1.93 30.78
C GLY A 278 -18.13 -1.06 31.01
N GLU A 279 -17.14 -1.54 31.69
CA GLU A 279 -15.78 -1.24 31.34
C GLU A 279 -15.66 -1.84 29.92
N ASP A 280 -15.46 -1.00 28.90
CA ASP A 280 -15.05 -1.49 27.59
C ASP A 280 -13.65 -2.10 27.85
N ASP A 281 -13.59 -3.42 28.01
CA ASP A 281 -12.32 -4.16 27.98
C ASP A 281 -11.69 -3.78 26.62
N PRO A 282 -10.41 -3.40 26.56
CA PRO A 282 -9.76 -3.15 25.29
C PRO A 282 -9.89 -4.44 24.46
N ASP A 283 -10.67 -4.36 23.37
CA ASP A 283 -10.77 -5.44 22.41
C ASP A 283 -9.35 -5.73 21.90
N GLY A 284 -8.95 -7.01 21.89
CA GLY A 284 -7.66 -7.47 21.42
C GLY A 284 -6.68 -7.93 22.51
N GLU A 285 -5.72 -8.73 22.11
CA GLU A 285 -4.65 -9.24 22.98
C GLU A 285 -3.45 -8.26 22.99
N PRO A 286 -2.80 -8.01 24.14
CA PRO A 286 -1.59 -7.21 24.19
C PRO A 286 -0.48 -7.86 23.36
N GLY A 287 0.14 -7.10 22.43
CA GLY A 287 1.28 -7.57 21.64
C GLY A 287 2.52 -7.81 22.47
N ALA A 288 3.31 -8.83 22.10
CA ALA A 288 4.46 -9.29 22.88
C ALA A 288 5.79 -8.58 22.50
N GLY A 289 5.87 -7.85 21.39
CA GLY A 289 7.12 -7.37 20.78
C GLY A 289 7.62 -6.00 21.23
N ALA A 290 7.04 -5.35 22.26
CA ALA A 290 7.38 -3.96 22.59
C ALA A 290 8.85 -3.77 23.02
N ASP A 291 9.41 -4.68 23.83
CA ASP A 291 10.80 -4.62 24.29
C ASP A 291 11.78 -4.89 23.13
N ASP A 292 11.49 -5.87 22.27
CA ASP A 292 12.31 -6.17 21.08
C ASP A 292 12.27 -5.02 20.06
N ALA A 293 11.11 -4.38 19.87
CA ALA A 293 10.96 -3.18 19.07
C ALA A 293 11.88 -2.05 19.54
N LYS A 294 11.95 -1.83 20.83
CA LYS A 294 12.83 -0.82 21.43
C LYS A 294 14.31 -1.14 21.17
N VAL A 295 14.73 -2.38 21.43
CA VAL A 295 16.14 -2.81 21.22
C VAL A 295 16.52 -2.69 19.74
N TRP A 296 15.67 -3.16 18.84
CA TRP A 296 15.90 -3.06 17.40
C TRP A 296 16.02 -1.59 16.95
N LEU A 297 15.13 -0.72 17.41
CA LEU A 297 15.13 0.69 17.03
C LEU A 297 16.38 1.43 17.54
N GLU A 298 16.90 1.09 18.72
CA GLU A 298 18.16 1.62 19.23
C GLU A 298 19.35 1.26 18.32
N LYS A 299 19.37 0.01 17.80
CA LYS A 299 20.38 -0.45 16.82
C LYS A 299 20.27 0.31 15.49
N VAL A 300 19.06 0.49 14.98
CA VAL A 300 18.83 1.26 13.73
C VAL A 300 19.19 2.74 13.90
N ARG A 301 18.89 3.35 15.06
CA ARG A 301 19.37 4.72 15.39
C ARG A 301 20.91 4.80 15.40
N HIS A 302 21.58 3.77 15.91
CA HIS A 302 23.05 3.72 15.85
C HIS A 302 23.55 3.67 14.39
N ILE A 303 22.97 2.85 13.55
CA ILE A 303 23.29 2.79 12.10
C ILE A 303 23.08 4.16 11.46
N ALA A 304 21.93 4.78 11.70
CA ALA A 304 21.56 6.05 11.12
C ALA A 304 22.48 7.22 11.56
N ALA A 305 23.04 7.14 12.76
CA ALA A 305 23.97 8.14 13.29
C ALA A 305 25.41 7.97 12.77
N THR A 306 25.82 6.79 12.34
CA THR A 306 27.20 6.45 12.00
C THR A 306 27.43 6.11 10.53
N GLY A 307 26.38 5.76 9.78
CA GLY A 307 26.44 5.28 8.41
C GLY A 307 25.53 6.05 7.45
N CYS A 308 25.41 5.51 6.23
CA CYS A 308 24.50 5.99 5.20
C CYS A 308 23.12 5.35 5.38
N VAL A 309 22.08 6.15 5.32
CA VAL A 309 20.69 5.67 5.20
C VAL A 309 19.96 6.38 4.06
N VAL A 310 19.04 5.69 3.42
CA VAL A 310 18.12 6.23 2.39
C VAL A 310 16.70 5.71 2.65
N SER A 311 15.71 6.57 2.44
CA SER A 311 14.32 6.17 2.56
C SER A 311 13.85 5.44 1.32
N LEU A 312 13.16 4.31 1.52
CA LEU A 312 12.30 3.70 0.50
C LEU A 312 10.97 4.46 0.40
N PRO A 313 10.16 4.24 -0.65
CA PRO A 313 8.77 4.65 -0.65
C PRO A 313 8.01 4.07 0.56
N TRP A 314 7.01 4.80 1.05
CA TRP A 314 6.17 4.31 2.16
C TRP A 314 5.60 2.93 1.88
N ALA A 315 5.82 1.97 2.80
CA ALA A 315 5.44 0.56 2.68
C ALA A 315 6.01 -0.14 1.43
N ASN A 316 7.11 0.37 0.88
CA ASN A 316 7.66 -0.11 -0.39
C ASN A 316 6.59 -0.19 -1.51
N ALA A 317 5.73 0.83 -1.61
CA ALA A 317 4.64 0.90 -2.57
C ALA A 317 5.16 0.99 -4.01
N ASP A 318 4.43 0.36 -4.95
CA ASP A 318 4.64 0.51 -6.39
C ASP A 318 4.32 1.94 -6.83
N LEU A 319 5.35 2.73 -7.12
CA LEU A 319 5.19 4.13 -7.53
C LEU A 319 4.51 4.28 -8.90
N ASN A 320 4.62 3.29 -9.80
CA ASN A 320 3.90 3.29 -11.05
C ASN A 320 2.39 3.11 -10.81
N ALA A 321 2.00 2.18 -9.94
CA ALA A 321 0.61 2.00 -9.54
C ALA A 321 0.07 3.24 -8.80
N VAL A 322 0.85 3.83 -7.88
CA VAL A 322 0.48 5.08 -7.20
C VAL A 322 0.25 6.22 -8.19
N ALA A 323 1.14 6.42 -9.16
CA ALA A 323 0.99 7.46 -10.18
C ALA A 323 -0.27 7.27 -11.05
N ARG A 324 -0.59 6.02 -11.44
CA ARG A 324 -1.80 5.68 -12.19
C ARG A 324 -3.11 6.01 -11.44
N THR A 325 -3.07 6.17 -10.12
CA THR A 325 -4.25 6.63 -9.37
C THR A 325 -4.66 8.07 -9.69
N GLY A 326 -3.76 8.89 -10.21
CA GLY A 326 -3.97 10.32 -10.43
C GLY A 326 -4.03 11.14 -9.13
N ASP A 327 -3.76 10.55 -7.96
CA ASP A 327 -3.85 11.22 -6.66
C ASP A 327 -2.50 11.78 -6.18
N LYS A 328 -2.34 13.11 -6.23
CA LYS A 328 -1.09 13.78 -5.80
C LYS A 328 -0.77 13.60 -4.31
N TRP A 329 -1.80 13.48 -3.46
CA TRP A 329 -1.57 13.36 -2.01
C TRP A 329 -1.07 11.99 -1.65
N LEU A 330 -1.57 10.97 -2.34
CA LEU A 330 -1.07 9.60 -2.20
C LEU A 330 0.37 9.51 -2.68
N MET A 331 0.70 10.14 -3.83
CA MET A 331 2.07 10.18 -4.36
C MET A 331 3.02 10.90 -3.42
N ARG A 332 2.62 12.04 -2.84
CA ARG A 332 3.42 12.78 -1.85
C ARG A 332 3.68 11.98 -0.59
N GLU A 333 2.67 11.27 -0.08
CA GLU A 333 2.88 10.37 1.07
C GLU A 333 3.86 9.24 0.73
N ALA A 334 3.85 8.74 -0.51
CA ALA A 334 4.74 7.67 -0.94
C ALA A 334 6.22 8.10 -1.00
N VAL A 335 6.53 9.30 -1.54
CA VAL A 335 7.92 9.69 -1.86
C VAL A 335 8.46 10.87 -1.06
N GLU A 336 7.62 11.82 -0.61
CA GLU A 336 8.07 13.02 0.09
C GLU A 336 8.23 12.80 1.61
N ARG A 337 7.41 11.92 2.20
CA ARG A 337 7.30 11.77 3.66
C ARG A 337 8.40 10.93 4.30
N GLY A 338 8.99 9.99 3.57
CA GLY A 338 9.94 9.04 4.13
C GLY A 338 11.07 9.66 4.93
N PRO A 339 11.88 10.59 4.36
CA PRO A 339 12.95 11.27 5.09
C PRO A 339 12.51 11.98 6.36
N PHE A 340 11.27 12.47 6.43
CA PHE A 340 10.76 13.15 7.64
C PHE A 340 10.46 12.16 8.77
N VAL A 341 9.98 10.97 8.42
CA VAL A 341 9.80 9.90 9.39
C VAL A 341 11.16 9.44 9.93
N LEU A 342 12.15 9.25 9.05
CA LEU A 342 13.51 8.93 9.47
C LEU A 342 14.09 10.03 10.38
N GLN A 343 13.93 11.31 10.02
CA GLN A 343 14.39 12.43 10.84
C GLN A 343 13.74 12.45 12.23
N ARG A 344 12.42 12.21 12.30
CA ARG A 344 11.66 12.20 13.54
C ARG A 344 12.07 11.04 14.46
N VAL A 345 12.23 9.84 13.88
CA VAL A 345 12.42 8.61 14.67
C VAL A 345 13.90 8.29 14.90
N LEU A 346 14.74 8.52 13.88
CA LEU A 346 16.16 8.13 13.91
C LEU A 346 17.12 9.32 14.10
N GLY A 347 16.63 10.55 13.97
CA GLY A 347 17.45 11.76 14.12
C GLY A 347 18.18 12.20 12.84
N THR A 348 17.98 11.54 11.72
CA THR A 348 18.54 11.92 10.41
C THR A 348 17.53 11.68 9.29
N ALA A 349 17.50 12.58 8.31
CA ALA A 349 16.68 12.41 7.11
C ALA A 349 17.32 11.45 6.07
N GLY A 350 18.58 11.10 6.24
CA GLY A 350 19.31 10.26 5.29
C GLY A 350 19.65 10.97 3.97
N THR A 351 19.82 10.19 2.90
CA THR A 351 20.08 10.70 1.55
C THR A 351 18.81 11.29 0.96
N LEU A 352 18.84 12.59 0.69
CA LEU A 352 17.70 13.35 0.14
C LEU A 352 17.68 13.34 -1.40
N ASN A 353 16.58 13.79 -1.99
CA ASN A 353 16.37 13.92 -3.44
C ASN A 353 16.68 12.62 -4.20
N THR A 354 16.35 11.49 -3.59
CA THR A 354 16.62 10.16 -4.11
C THR A 354 15.38 9.29 -3.99
N VAL A 355 15.07 8.58 -5.07
CA VAL A 355 13.99 7.59 -5.13
C VAL A 355 14.60 6.24 -5.46
N VAL A 356 14.39 5.27 -4.56
CA VAL A 356 14.71 3.87 -4.82
C VAL A 356 13.41 3.19 -5.25
N THR A 357 13.24 2.92 -6.55
CA THR A 357 12.04 2.26 -7.05
C THR A 357 12.06 0.79 -6.68
N GLY A 358 11.00 0.32 -6.03
CA GLY A 358 10.90 -1.11 -5.70
C GLY A 358 10.75 -1.99 -6.95
N THR A 359 10.10 -1.47 -8.00
CA THR A 359 9.91 -2.17 -9.29
C THR A 359 11.20 -2.23 -10.13
N GLY A 360 12.13 -1.29 -9.92
CA GLY A 360 13.35 -1.16 -10.70
C GLY A 360 13.17 -0.45 -12.04
N TYR A 361 11.97 0.03 -12.36
CA TYR A 361 11.68 0.80 -13.58
C TYR A 361 10.66 1.90 -13.29
N VAL A 362 10.54 2.86 -14.21
CA VAL A 362 9.64 4.00 -14.11
C VAL A 362 8.84 4.09 -15.41
N GLU A 363 7.53 4.11 -15.32
CA GLU A 363 6.63 4.38 -16.44
C GLU A 363 6.64 5.88 -16.79
N ASP A 364 6.40 6.23 -18.05
CA ASP A 364 6.41 7.62 -18.53
C ASP A 364 5.45 8.52 -17.74
N GLY A 365 4.28 8.02 -17.39
CA GLY A 365 3.28 8.73 -16.58
C GLY A 365 3.72 8.97 -15.14
N THR A 366 4.65 8.17 -14.62
CA THR A 366 5.18 8.26 -13.26
C THR A 366 6.28 9.30 -13.12
N ALA A 367 7.12 9.45 -14.16
CA ALA A 367 8.33 10.26 -14.10
C ALA A 367 8.09 11.70 -13.57
N PRO A 368 7.07 12.47 -14.05
CA PRO A 368 6.82 13.82 -13.53
C PRO A 368 6.41 13.86 -12.07
N ALA A 369 5.77 12.80 -11.57
CA ALA A 369 5.32 12.73 -10.18
C ALA A 369 6.46 12.49 -9.19
N LEU A 370 7.57 11.89 -9.62
CA LEU A 370 8.75 11.67 -8.78
C LEU A 370 9.43 12.98 -8.35
N GLY A 371 9.12 14.10 -9.02
CA GLY A 371 9.57 15.43 -8.61
C GLY A 371 9.17 15.82 -7.18
N TRP A 372 8.16 15.20 -6.57
CA TRP A 372 7.82 15.39 -5.15
C TRP A 372 8.92 14.93 -4.20
N ALA A 373 9.90 14.16 -4.65
CA ALA A 373 11.08 13.81 -3.88
C ALA A 373 12.15 14.92 -3.84
N ASP A 374 11.92 16.11 -4.42
CA ASP A 374 12.76 17.29 -4.21
C ASP A 374 12.53 17.88 -2.81
N HIS A 375 13.25 17.36 -1.84
CA HIS A 375 13.16 17.78 -0.45
C HIS A 375 13.74 19.20 -0.21
N SER A 376 14.49 19.75 -1.17
CA SER A 376 15.02 21.13 -1.06
C SER A 376 13.94 22.21 -1.09
N ARG A 377 12.77 21.89 -1.71
CA ARG A 377 11.59 22.75 -1.77
C ARG A 377 10.49 22.36 -0.81
N SER A 378 10.59 21.19 -0.20
CA SER A 378 9.54 20.70 0.67
C SER A 378 9.47 21.53 1.96
N THR A 379 8.31 22.12 2.21
CA THR A 379 8.03 22.80 3.49
C THR A 379 7.37 21.88 4.50
N VAL A 380 7.19 20.59 4.15
CA VAL A 380 6.46 19.64 4.97
C VAL A 380 7.17 19.36 6.30
N MET A 381 8.50 19.47 6.36
CA MET A 381 9.24 19.34 7.63
C MET A 381 8.91 20.46 8.61
N ASP A 382 8.79 21.69 8.12
CA ASP A 382 8.61 22.88 8.95
C ASP A 382 7.13 23.18 9.23
N GLU A 383 6.26 22.99 8.24
CA GLU A 383 4.86 23.41 8.25
C GLU A 383 3.85 22.25 8.27
N GLY A 384 4.29 21.03 7.93
CA GLY A 384 3.46 19.83 7.83
C GLY A 384 2.59 19.75 6.58
N MET A 385 2.00 18.59 6.34
CA MET A 385 1.13 18.32 5.17
C MET A 385 -0.19 19.09 5.22
N GLN A 386 -0.69 19.45 6.39
CA GLN A 386 -1.90 20.28 6.52
C GLN A 386 -1.72 21.64 5.84
N ALA A 387 -0.59 22.30 6.06
CA ALA A 387 -0.30 23.58 5.41
C ALA A 387 -0.15 23.46 3.89
N ALA A 388 0.41 22.34 3.42
CA ALA A 388 0.49 22.05 1.99
C ALA A 388 -0.91 21.82 1.38
N TRP A 389 -1.80 21.13 2.11
CA TRP A 389 -3.20 20.94 1.72
C TRP A 389 -3.93 22.29 1.61
N GLU A 390 -3.85 23.12 2.62
CA GLU A 390 -4.52 24.44 2.65
C GLU A 390 -4.04 25.38 1.54
N ARG A 391 -2.73 25.35 1.22
CA ARG A 391 -2.20 26.10 0.09
C ARG A 391 -2.76 25.63 -1.25
N ALA A 392 -2.93 24.32 -1.42
CA ALA A 392 -3.50 23.76 -2.64
C ALA A 392 -4.99 24.11 -2.79
N GLU A 393 -5.76 24.06 -1.70
CA GLU A 393 -7.16 24.53 -1.70
C GLU A 393 -7.26 26.02 -2.05
N ALA A 394 -6.41 26.87 -1.44
CA ALA A 394 -6.41 28.31 -1.72
C ALA A 394 -6.03 28.64 -3.18
N ALA A 395 -5.13 27.85 -3.78
CA ALA A 395 -4.76 28.00 -5.19
C ALA A 395 -5.91 27.61 -6.13
N GLY A 396 -6.60 26.48 -5.86
CA GLY A 396 -7.75 26.03 -6.65
C GLY A 396 -8.91 27.03 -6.64
N VAL A 397 -9.18 27.66 -5.50
CA VAL A 397 -10.22 28.71 -5.39
C VAL A 397 -9.84 29.95 -6.22
N GLN A 398 -8.55 30.28 -6.36
CA GLN A 398 -8.11 31.43 -7.18
C GLN A 398 -8.23 31.15 -8.68
N GLU A 399 -7.96 29.91 -9.12
CA GLU A 399 -8.11 29.48 -10.52
C GLU A 399 -9.57 29.48 -10.98
N GLU A 400 -10.52 29.05 -10.13
CA GLU A 400 -11.97 29.15 -10.43
C GLU A 400 -12.46 30.60 -10.59
N HIS A 401 -11.81 31.56 -9.92
CA HIS A 401 -12.21 32.97 -9.99
C HIS A 401 -11.59 33.74 -11.16
N ASP A 402 -10.47 33.28 -11.69
CA ASP A 402 -9.70 33.99 -12.73
C ASP A 402 -10.17 33.71 -14.18
N GLY A 403 -11.09 32.76 -14.40
CA GLY A 403 -11.84 32.49 -15.66
C GLY A 403 -11.17 32.85 -17.00
N SER A 404 -9.84 33.00 -17.04
CA SER A 404 -9.12 33.33 -18.26
C SER A 404 -8.87 32.10 -19.13
N GLU A 405 -8.93 32.24 -20.47
CA GLU A 405 -8.63 31.17 -21.45
C GLU A 405 -7.25 30.53 -21.17
N SER A 406 -6.29 31.29 -20.65
CA SER A 406 -4.96 30.79 -20.26
C SER A 406 -4.95 29.99 -18.94
N ALA A 407 -5.97 30.12 -18.09
CA ALA A 407 -6.18 29.30 -16.91
C ALA A 407 -6.81 27.96 -17.28
N LEU A 408 -7.74 27.96 -18.24
CA LEU A 408 -8.34 26.73 -18.80
C LEU A 408 -7.30 25.87 -19.56
N GLU A 409 -6.43 26.49 -20.39
CA GLU A 409 -5.33 25.75 -21.05
C GLU A 409 -4.30 25.19 -20.05
N ARG A 410 -4.02 25.91 -18.92
CA ARG A 410 -3.14 25.42 -17.86
C ARG A 410 -3.81 24.32 -17.03
N ALA A 411 -5.12 24.45 -16.79
CA ALA A 411 -5.92 23.41 -16.13
C ALA A 411 -6.05 22.15 -17.00
N GLU A 412 -6.25 22.27 -18.31
CA GLU A 412 -6.24 21.14 -19.26
C GLU A 412 -4.87 20.47 -19.33
N MET A 413 -3.75 21.23 -19.29
CA MET A 413 -2.40 20.64 -19.24
C MET A 413 -2.06 20.08 -17.85
N ALA A 414 -2.60 20.62 -16.76
CA ALA A 414 -2.47 20.09 -15.41
C ALA A 414 -3.31 18.83 -15.17
N ASP A 415 -4.42 18.68 -15.88
CA ASP A 415 -5.34 17.54 -15.77
C ASP A 415 -4.82 16.28 -16.50
N LEU A 416 -3.78 16.41 -17.31
CA LEU A 416 -3.12 15.26 -17.97
C LEU A 416 -2.15 14.48 -17.04
N SER A 417 -1.87 14.97 -15.82
CA SER A 417 -1.12 14.24 -14.81
C SER A 417 -1.43 14.77 -13.41
N GLY A 418 -2.57 14.35 -12.85
CA GLY A 418 -3.02 14.78 -11.51
C GLY A 418 -2.00 14.57 -10.38
N THR A 419 -0.99 13.72 -10.59
CA THR A 419 0.13 13.47 -9.68
C THR A 419 1.36 14.32 -9.92
N ALA A 420 1.48 15.04 -11.06
CA ALA A 420 2.70 15.75 -11.42
C ALA A 420 3.16 16.72 -10.34
N ALA A 421 4.46 16.73 -10.07
CA ALA A 421 5.10 17.67 -9.18
C ALA A 421 5.47 18.98 -9.91
N PRO A 422 5.61 20.11 -9.19
CA PRO A 422 6.34 21.26 -9.70
C PRO A 422 7.76 20.85 -10.12
N ALA A 423 8.31 21.52 -11.15
CA ALA A 423 9.68 21.21 -11.58
C ALA A 423 10.66 21.33 -10.40
N PRO A 424 11.45 20.29 -10.11
CA PRO A 424 12.43 20.31 -9.03
C PRO A 424 13.47 21.42 -9.19
N GLU A 425 13.90 22.02 -8.07
CA GLU A 425 15.02 22.96 -8.03
C GLU A 425 16.35 22.23 -7.96
N GLN A 426 16.36 21.11 -7.22
CA GLN A 426 17.51 20.20 -7.17
C GLN A 426 17.15 18.91 -7.89
N PRO A 427 18.06 18.36 -8.71
CA PRO A 427 17.79 17.11 -9.40
C PRO A 427 17.35 16.00 -8.46
N VAL A 428 16.21 15.36 -8.76
CA VAL A 428 15.78 14.12 -8.14
C VAL A 428 16.42 12.96 -8.90
N ARG A 429 17.11 12.10 -8.17
CA ARG A 429 17.80 10.92 -8.71
C ARG A 429 16.97 9.68 -8.45
N VAL A 430 16.65 8.95 -9.51
CA VAL A 430 15.81 7.77 -9.47
C VAL A 430 16.64 6.55 -9.85
N LEU A 431 16.79 5.61 -8.92
CA LEU A 431 17.47 4.35 -9.21
C LEU A 431 16.56 3.47 -10.09
N ALA A 432 17.06 3.08 -11.25
CA ALA A 432 16.37 2.22 -12.19
C ALA A 432 17.31 1.16 -12.77
N ALA A 433 16.77 -0.03 -13.09
CA ALA A 433 17.54 -1.09 -13.70
C ALA A 433 17.90 -0.73 -15.14
N ALA A 434 19.16 -0.95 -15.52
CA ALA A 434 19.69 -0.66 -16.86
C ALA A 434 20.76 -1.72 -17.21
N PRO A 435 21.27 -1.77 -18.45
CA PRO A 435 22.38 -2.67 -18.77
C PRO A 435 23.65 -2.41 -17.95
N GLY A 436 23.88 -1.15 -17.55
CA GLY A 436 25.00 -0.71 -16.72
C GLY A 436 24.65 0.56 -15.94
N ARG A 437 25.66 1.31 -15.47
CA ARG A 437 25.44 2.63 -14.87
C ARG A 437 25.24 3.66 -16.00
N ASP A 438 23.97 3.93 -16.29
CA ASP A 438 23.55 4.92 -17.27
C ASP A 438 22.76 6.04 -16.60
N TYR A 439 22.68 7.22 -17.21
CA TYR A 439 21.90 8.35 -16.71
C TYR A 439 21.11 9.01 -17.82
N GLY A 440 19.91 9.44 -17.50
CA GLY A 440 19.09 10.18 -18.42
C GLY A 440 17.95 10.92 -17.74
N TRP A 441 17.62 12.08 -18.30
CA TRP A 441 16.45 12.83 -17.87
C TRP A 441 15.18 12.13 -18.33
N ILE A 442 14.31 11.77 -17.40
CA ILE A 442 12.98 11.16 -17.67
C ILE A 442 11.84 12.18 -17.53
N ALA A 443 12.07 13.27 -16.80
CA ALA A 443 11.18 14.42 -16.71
C ALA A 443 12.00 15.67 -16.32
N PRO A 444 11.45 16.88 -16.44
CA PRO A 444 12.14 18.11 -16.00
C PRO A 444 12.55 17.99 -14.53
N GLY A 445 13.86 18.01 -14.26
CA GLY A 445 14.43 17.91 -12.93
C GLY A 445 14.44 16.49 -12.32
N VAL A 446 13.99 15.46 -13.05
CA VAL A 446 14.00 14.06 -12.62
C VAL A 446 14.89 13.24 -13.54
N MET A 447 15.90 12.59 -12.98
CA MET A 447 16.93 11.85 -13.70
C MET A 447 17.01 10.42 -13.19
N THR A 448 17.11 9.44 -14.09
CA THR A 448 17.48 8.08 -13.74
C THR A 448 18.99 7.95 -13.53
N VAL A 449 19.35 7.13 -12.55
CA VAL A 449 20.70 6.60 -12.34
C VAL A 449 20.59 5.08 -12.45
N GLY A 450 21.20 4.53 -13.51
CA GLY A 450 21.11 3.11 -13.83
C GLY A 450 21.95 2.23 -12.90
N TYR A 451 21.46 1.01 -12.67
CA TYR A 451 22.23 -0.08 -12.05
C TYR A 451 22.02 -1.37 -12.85
N GLN A 452 23.02 -2.28 -12.80
CA GLN A 452 23.08 -3.46 -13.64
C GLN A 452 21.87 -4.40 -13.43
N SER A 453 20.94 -4.43 -14.40
CA SER A 453 19.69 -5.22 -14.35
C SER A 453 19.94 -6.72 -14.20
N SER A 454 20.96 -7.27 -14.88
CA SER A 454 21.30 -8.69 -14.78
C SER A 454 21.76 -9.07 -13.37
N LEU A 455 22.58 -8.23 -12.70
CA LEU A 455 22.99 -8.45 -11.30
C LEU A 455 21.79 -8.40 -10.36
N ALA A 456 20.96 -7.36 -10.49
CA ALA A 456 19.76 -7.19 -9.65
C ALA A 456 18.77 -8.38 -9.82
N THR A 457 18.64 -8.94 -11.03
CA THR A 457 17.79 -10.11 -11.27
C THR A 457 18.35 -11.37 -10.56
N VAL A 458 19.67 -11.58 -10.59
CA VAL A 458 20.27 -12.73 -9.86
C VAL A 458 20.11 -12.56 -8.35
N LEU A 459 20.24 -11.32 -7.85
CA LEU A 459 20.03 -11.02 -6.42
C LEU A 459 18.56 -11.20 -6.02
N ALA A 460 17.62 -10.81 -6.87
CA ALA A 460 16.19 -10.99 -6.60
C ALA A 460 15.77 -12.47 -6.53
N ALA A 461 16.44 -13.35 -7.27
CA ALA A 461 16.16 -14.78 -7.26
C ALA A 461 16.65 -15.50 -5.99
N THR A 462 17.16 -14.81 -4.98
CA THR A 462 17.65 -15.38 -3.71
C THR A 462 16.57 -15.55 -2.65
N GLY A 463 16.96 -16.07 -1.48
CA GLY A 463 16.06 -16.17 -0.33
C GLY A 463 15.11 -17.38 -0.39
N VAL A 464 14.18 -17.42 0.57
CA VAL A 464 13.18 -18.50 0.69
C VAL A 464 12.12 -18.36 -0.42
N ASP A 465 11.68 -17.14 -0.66
CA ASP A 465 10.69 -16.79 -1.67
C ASP A 465 11.38 -15.97 -2.80
N PRO A 466 11.95 -16.64 -3.82
CA PRO A 466 12.67 -15.95 -4.89
C PRO A 466 11.75 -15.05 -5.70
N GLU A 467 12.24 -13.84 -5.97
CA GLU A 467 11.48 -12.81 -6.67
C GLU A 467 11.76 -12.78 -8.17
N THR A 468 10.74 -12.49 -8.97
CA THR A 468 10.85 -12.16 -10.40
C THR A 468 10.83 -10.64 -10.56
N THR A 469 11.77 -10.11 -11.34
CA THR A 469 11.84 -8.68 -11.63
C THR A 469 11.12 -8.34 -12.93
N GLY A 470 10.32 -7.27 -12.91
CA GLY A 470 9.56 -6.81 -14.09
C GLY A 470 10.44 -6.37 -15.25
N PHE A 471 11.69 -5.98 -15.00
CA PHE A 471 12.67 -5.57 -16.00
C PHE A 471 13.57 -6.71 -16.51
N SER A 472 13.34 -7.96 -16.10
CA SER A 472 14.12 -9.10 -16.58
C SER A 472 13.60 -9.61 -17.93
N GLU A 473 14.52 -10.10 -18.79
CA GLU A 473 14.16 -10.72 -20.05
C GLU A 473 13.30 -11.99 -19.83
N GLU A 474 12.14 -12.04 -20.46
CA GLU A 474 11.17 -13.12 -20.31
C GLU A 474 11.75 -14.49 -20.69
N ASN A 475 12.57 -14.55 -21.73
CA ASN A 475 13.19 -15.78 -22.18
C ASN A 475 14.17 -16.40 -21.16
N LEU A 476 14.68 -15.59 -20.21
CA LEU A 476 15.61 -16.02 -19.19
C LEU A 476 14.92 -16.23 -17.82
N ARG A 477 13.60 -16.02 -17.76
CA ARG A 477 12.82 -16.32 -16.56
C ARG A 477 12.59 -17.82 -16.50
N TYR A 478 12.75 -18.40 -15.33
CA TYR A 478 12.38 -19.78 -15.03
C TYR A 478 11.85 -19.85 -13.60
N ASN A 479 11.30 -20.97 -13.19
CA ASN A 479 10.91 -21.15 -11.80
C ASN A 479 12.19 -21.22 -10.93
N TYR A 480 12.59 -20.12 -10.33
CA TYR A 480 13.81 -20.03 -9.52
C TYR A 480 13.83 -21.02 -8.34
N ALA A 481 12.65 -21.47 -7.87
CA ALA A 481 12.55 -22.44 -6.78
C ALA A 481 13.02 -23.86 -7.16
N VAL A 482 13.31 -24.15 -8.44
CA VAL A 482 13.92 -25.44 -8.83
C VAL A 482 15.37 -25.58 -8.39
N ASP A 483 16.09 -24.45 -8.20
CA ASP A 483 17.40 -24.46 -7.55
C ASP A 483 17.22 -24.26 -6.04
N SER A 484 18.04 -24.93 -5.24
CA SER A 484 18.00 -24.79 -3.78
C SER A 484 18.37 -23.37 -3.32
N LYS A 485 17.90 -22.98 -2.12
CA LYS A 485 18.21 -21.65 -1.54
C LYS A 485 19.74 -21.44 -1.46
N ALA A 486 20.50 -22.43 -0.99
CA ALA A 486 21.94 -22.29 -0.87
C ALA A 486 22.63 -22.16 -2.23
N ALA A 487 22.15 -22.83 -3.27
CA ALA A 487 22.63 -22.64 -4.64
C ALA A 487 22.36 -21.20 -5.13
N ARG A 488 21.17 -20.66 -4.90
CA ARG A 488 20.81 -19.28 -5.27
C ARG A 488 21.62 -18.24 -4.50
N ASP A 489 21.85 -18.45 -3.20
CA ASP A 489 22.70 -17.56 -2.39
C ASP A 489 24.16 -17.58 -2.86
N THR A 490 24.67 -18.77 -3.28
CA THR A 490 25.99 -18.92 -3.89
C THR A 490 26.04 -18.21 -5.26
N ASN A 491 24.96 -18.31 -6.04
CA ASN A 491 24.81 -17.57 -7.30
C ASN A 491 24.90 -16.06 -7.11
N ALA A 492 24.25 -15.53 -6.07
CA ALA A 492 24.28 -14.10 -5.75
C ALA A 492 25.70 -13.64 -5.39
N ALA A 493 26.39 -14.37 -4.52
CA ALA A 493 27.77 -14.08 -4.15
C ALA A 493 28.72 -14.13 -5.38
N ALA A 494 28.53 -15.13 -6.24
CA ALA A 494 29.30 -15.26 -7.49
C ALA A 494 28.97 -14.13 -8.48
N ALA A 495 27.71 -13.69 -8.59
CA ALA A 495 27.29 -12.60 -9.46
C ALA A 495 27.90 -11.26 -9.05
N VAL A 496 27.90 -10.94 -7.73
CA VAL A 496 28.57 -9.73 -7.22
C VAL A 496 30.07 -9.74 -7.56
N ARG A 497 30.74 -10.87 -7.36
CA ARG A 497 32.14 -11.03 -7.73
C ARG A 497 32.35 -10.90 -9.23
N LEU A 498 31.50 -11.52 -10.04
CA LEU A 498 31.60 -11.49 -11.49
C LEU A 498 31.35 -10.08 -12.03
N ALA A 499 30.40 -9.33 -11.48
CA ALA A 499 30.16 -7.94 -11.84
C ALA A 499 31.42 -7.08 -11.58
N ALA A 500 32.08 -7.27 -10.44
CA ALA A 500 33.34 -6.59 -10.17
C ALA A 500 34.46 -7.00 -11.15
N GLN A 501 34.60 -8.30 -11.43
CA GLN A 501 35.63 -8.82 -12.35
C GLN A 501 35.40 -8.45 -13.82
N SER A 502 34.14 -8.39 -14.26
CA SER A 502 33.77 -7.98 -15.63
C SER A 502 34.00 -6.49 -15.91
N ALA A 503 33.93 -5.68 -14.86
CA ALA A 503 34.25 -4.26 -14.92
C ALA A 503 35.74 -3.93 -14.88
N TRP A 504 36.63 -4.93 -14.69
CA TRP A 504 38.07 -4.71 -14.69
C TRP A 504 38.58 -4.30 -16.07
N VAL A 505 39.42 -3.28 -16.11
CA VAL A 505 40.02 -2.75 -17.33
C VAL A 505 41.56 -2.89 -17.24
N ALA A 506 42.21 -3.07 -18.39
CA ALA A 506 43.66 -3.09 -18.43
C ALA A 506 44.25 -1.78 -17.91
N GLY A 507 45.27 -1.84 -17.05
CA GLY A 507 45.87 -0.66 -16.40
C GLY A 507 46.44 0.40 -17.35
N GLU A 508 46.72 0.05 -18.61
CA GLU A 508 47.15 0.94 -19.68
C GLU A 508 45.99 1.55 -20.51
N SER A 509 44.74 1.10 -20.30
CA SER A 509 43.58 1.62 -20.99
C SER A 509 43.24 3.05 -20.52
N GLU A 510 42.78 3.91 -21.41
CA GLU A 510 42.20 5.21 -21.06
C GLU A 510 40.78 5.07 -20.50
N GLU A 511 40.12 3.95 -20.72
CA GLU A 511 38.77 3.65 -20.26
C GLU A 511 38.71 3.57 -18.72
N GLN A 512 37.70 4.16 -18.14
CA GLN A 512 37.45 4.07 -16.70
C GLN A 512 36.54 2.88 -16.42
N PRO A 513 36.85 2.04 -15.40
CA PRO A 513 35.94 1.00 -14.95
C PRO A 513 34.61 1.61 -14.50
N GLU A 514 33.50 1.04 -14.95
CA GLU A 514 32.17 1.48 -14.49
C GLU A 514 31.96 1.16 -13.01
N PRO A 515 31.47 2.11 -12.20
CA PRO A 515 31.05 1.84 -10.83
C PRO A 515 29.88 0.85 -10.77
N ILE A 516 29.86 0.04 -9.72
CA ILE A 516 28.88 -1.02 -9.52
C ILE A 516 28.00 -0.70 -8.32
N LEU A 517 26.67 -0.81 -8.49
CA LEU A 517 25.71 -0.83 -7.39
C LEU A 517 25.20 -2.26 -7.19
N VAL A 518 25.44 -2.81 -6.03
CA VAL A 518 24.81 -4.04 -5.55
C VAL A 518 23.45 -3.69 -4.97
N ALA A 519 22.36 -4.01 -5.69
CA ALA A 519 20.99 -3.70 -5.31
C ALA A 519 20.20 -4.99 -5.05
N PRO A 520 20.24 -5.56 -3.84
CA PRO A 520 19.50 -6.76 -3.47
C PRO A 520 17.99 -6.49 -3.35
N PRO A 521 17.14 -7.55 -3.35
CA PRO A 521 15.71 -7.43 -3.17
C PRO A 521 15.37 -6.86 -1.79
N ALA A 522 14.23 -6.17 -1.70
CA ALA A 522 13.79 -5.56 -0.46
C ALA A 522 13.52 -6.59 0.66
N ASN A 523 13.15 -7.81 0.29
CA ASN A 523 12.68 -8.87 1.20
C ASN A 523 13.72 -9.98 1.47
N TRP A 524 15.00 -9.73 1.28
CA TRP A 524 16.03 -10.73 1.52
C TRP A 524 16.10 -11.21 2.97
N ASP A 525 16.66 -12.40 3.16
CA ASP A 525 16.90 -12.96 4.48
C ASP A 525 18.35 -12.71 4.96
N ALA A 526 18.59 -13.04 6.22
CA ALA A 526 19.88 -12.82 6.87
C ALA A 526 21.03 -13.64 6.26
N ASP A 527 20.78 -14.86 5.78
CA ASP A 527 21.82 -15.72 5.20
C ASP A 527 22.26 -15.17 3.84
N THR A 528 21.28 -14.77 3.01
CA THR A 528 21.54 -14.10 1.73
C THR A 528 22.29 -12.78 1.95
N ALA A 529 21.85 -11.97 2.93
CA ALA A 529 22.51 -10.73 3.28
C ALA A 529 23.97 -10.95 3.70
N ALA A 530 24.24 -11.99 4.53
CA ALA A 530 25.57 -12.36 4.92
C ALA A 530 26.44 -12.85 3.74
N ALA A 531 25.84 -13.56 2.77
CA ALA A 531 26.53 -14.01 1.57
C ALA A 531 26.97 -12.82 0.69
N VAL A 532 26.05 -11.92 0.40
CA VAL A 532 26.28 -10.75 -0.45
C VAL A 532 27.22 -9.76 0.24
N LEU A 533 26.93 -9.37 1.49
CA LEU A 533 27.76 -8.41 2.23
C LEU A 533 29.16 -8.93 2.52
N GLY A 534 29.30 -10.24 2.79
CA GLY A 534 30.60 -10.90 2.94
C GLY A 534 31.43 -10.86 1.65
N THR A 535 30.76 -10.98 0.48
CA THR A 535 31.44 -10.86 -0.83
C THR A 535 31.82 -9.40 -1.11
N VAL A 536 30.95 -8.42 -0.80
CA VAL A 536 31.31 -7.01 -0.88
C VAL A 536 32.52 -6.69 0.01
N ALA A 537 32.50 -7.15 1.27
CA ALA A 537 33.62 -6.97 2.21
C ALA A 537 34.93 -7.55 1.65
N GLU A 538 34.90 -8.76 1.12
CA GLU A 538 36.06 -9.41 0.52
C GLU A 538 36.63 -8.60 -0.68
N LEU A 539 35.73 -8.09 -1.54
CA LEU A 539 36.16 -7.32 -2.71
C LEU A 539 36.76 -5.97 -2.34
N VAL A 540 36.15 -5.21 -1.42
CA VAL A 540 36.65 -3.87 -1.05
C VAL A 540 37.88 -3.91 -0.16
N THR A 541 38.10 -4.98 0.63
CA THR A 541 39.29 -5.15 1.46
C THR A 541 40.40 -5.87 0.73
N GLY A 542 40.07 -6.75 -0.23
CA GLY A 542 40.99 -7.57 -1.00
C GLY A 542 41.46 -6.96 -2.33
N ALA A 543 41.28 -5.65 -2.55
CA ALA A 543 41.59 -4.93 -3.77
C ALA A 543 40.91 -5.46 -5.06
N GLY A 544 39.80 -6.19 -4.92
CA GLY A 544 38.95 -6.62 -6.06
C GLY A 544 38.04 -5.53 -6.57
N ALA A 545 37.73 -4.53 -5.71
CA ALA A 545 36.98 -3.31 -6.02
C ALA A 545 37.41 -2.19 -5.06
N HIS A 546 37.16 -0.94 -5.44
CA HIS A 546 37.32 0.23 -4.56
C HIS A 546 36.01 0.56 -3.85
N PRO A 547 36.00 0.84 -2.54
CA PRO A 547 34.79 1.27 -1.84
C PRO A 547 34.34 2.65 -2.34
N MET A 548 33.04 2.78 -2.68
CA MET A 548 32.40 4.02 -3.12
C MET A 548 31.22 4.36 -2.22
N ALA A 549 31.12 5.61 -1.81
CA ALA A 549 29.95 6.08 -1.07
C ALA A 549 28.71 6.10 -1.98
N PHE A 550 27.55 5.73 -1.44
CA PHE A 550 26.30 5.73 -2.18
C PHE A 550 25.94 7.08 -2.82
N GLY A 551 26.16 8.20 -2.09
CA GLY A 551 25.95 9.55 -2.63
C GLY A 551 26.83 9.82 -3.87
N ALA A 552 28.07 9.34 -3.88
CA ALA A 552 28.96 9.49 -5.04
C ALA A 552 28.50 8.63 -6.25
N TYR A 553 27.89 7.48 -6.00
CA TYR A 553 27.23 6.71 -7.08
C TYR A 553 26.07 7.47 -7.72
N LEU A 554 25.29 8.21 -6.93
CA LEU A 554 24.17 9.01 -7.40
C LEU A 554 24.60 10.27 -8.16
N ASP A 555 25.88 10.72 -8.05
CA ASP A 555 26.37 11.89 -8.75
C ASP A 555 26.43 11.59 -10.24
N ALA A 556 25.53 12.26 -10.98
CA ALA A 556 25.41 12.12 -12.42
C ALA A 556 25.63 13.48 -13.10
N PRO A 557 26.15 13.51 -14.35
CA PRO A 557 26.36 14.74 -15.09
C PRO A 557 25.05 15.49 -15.31
N VAL A 558 25.01 16.80 -15.05
CA VAL A 558 23.80 17.64 -15.23
C VAL A 558 23.48 17.84 -16.71
N ASP A 559 24.47 17.64 -17.60
CA ASP A 559 24.38 17.72 -19.06
C ASP A 559 24.07 16.36 -19.73
N ALA A 560 23.63 15.37 -18.93
CA ALA A 560 23.17 14.09 -19.46
C ALA A 560 22.06 14.27 -20.51
N ALA A 561 22.03 13.38 -21.50
CA ALA A 561 20.96 13.34 -22.49
C ALA A 561 19.62 12.91 -21.86
N PRO A 562 18.48 13.11 -22.54
CA PRO A 562 17.25 12.41 -22.18
C PRO A 562 17.50 10.89 -22.15
N ALA A 563 16.85 10.20 -21.20
CA ALA A 563 16.92 8.75 -21.14
C ALA A 563 16.39 8.13 -22.44
N GLY A 564 16.99 7.02 -22.85
CA GLY A 564 16.43 6.19 -23.92
C GLY A 564 15.11 5.57 -23.51
N GLU A 565 14.33 5.12 -24.50
CA GLU A 565 13.11 4.36 -24.20
C GLU A 565 13.47 3.10 -23.42
N PRO A 566 12.80 2.83 -22.29
CA PRO A 566 13.03 1.61 -21.50
C PRO A 566 12.70 0.38 -22.37
N ALA A 567 13.40 -0.72 -22.14
CA ALA A 567 13.06 -1.98 -22.79
C ALA A 567 11.66 -2.41 -22.32
N GLU A 568 10.79 -2.72 -23.27
CA GLU A 568 9.45 -3.25 -22.97
C GLU A 568 9.57 -4.70 -22.46
N HIS A 569 9.36 -4.90 -21.17
CA HIS A 569 9.23 -6.22 -20.56
C HIS A 569 7.88 -6.30 -19.83
N THR A 570 7.24 -7.47 -19.91
CA THR A 570 6.02 -7.71 -19.16
C THR A 570 6.35 -7.94 -17.70
N ASP A 571 5.82 -7.10 -16.82
CA ASP A 571 5.93 -7.29 -15.37
C ASP A 571 4.74 -8.13 -14.85
N PRO A 572 4.96 -9.42 -14.48
CA PRO A 572 3.89 -10.27 -13.97
C PRO A 572 3.38 -9.83 -12.60
N THR A 573 4.11 -8.91 -11.93
CA THR A 573 3.81 -8.46 -10.57
C THR A 573 3.04 -7.15 -10.54
N ALA A 574 2.87 -6.47 -11.69
CA ALA A 574 2.21 -5.17 -11.80
C ALA A 574 0.77 -5.21 -11.27
N PHE A 575 0.37 -4.12 -10.64
CA PHE A 575 -1.02 -3.95 -10.19
C PHE A 575 -1.96 -3.80 -11.40
N THR A 576 -3.08 -4.51 -11.35
CA THR A 576 -4.11 -4.44 -12.39
C THR A 576 -4.84 -3.10 -12.38
N ASP A 577 -5.43 -2.71 -13.51
CA ASP A 577 -6.26 -1.50 -13.59
C ASP A 577 -7.45 -1.54 -12.62
N ALA A 578 -7.97 -2.72 -12.31
CA ALA A 578 -9.06 -2.89 -11.35
C ALA A 578 -8.63 -2.58 -9.91
N GLU A 579 -7.43 -3.01 -9.51
CA GLU A 579 -6.85 -2.69 -8.19
C GLU A 579 -6.56 -1.19 -8.09
N VAL A 580 -5.92 -0.62 -9.11
CA VAL A 580 -5.62 0.82 -9.17
C VAL A 580 -6.90 1.67 -9.13
N LEU A 581 -7.95 1.28 -9.87
CA LEU A 581 -9.24 1.97 -9.86
C LEU A 581 -9.88 1.95 -8.46
N GLN A 582 -9.80 0.84 -7.72
CA GLN A 582 -10.30 0.77 -6.34
C GLN A 582 -9.56 1.73 -5.41
N VAL A 583 -8.24 1.81 -5.54
CA VAL A 583 -7.41 2.76 -4.78
C VAL A 583 -7.77 4.19 -5.15
N THR A 584 -7.90 4.50 -6.45
CA THR A 584 -8.29 5.83 -6.96
C THR A 584 -9.62 6.30 -6.36
N GLN A 585 -10.64 5.44 -6.35
CA GLN A 585 -11.94 5.76 -5.77
C GLN A 585 -11.85 6.03 -4.27
N GLN A 586 -11.10 5.23 -3.53
CA GLN A 586 -10.94 5.42 -2.10
C GLN A 586 -10.10 6.66 -1.78
N ALA A 587 -9.04 6.94 -2.54
CA ALA A 587 -8.25 8.16 -2.41
C ALA A 587 -9.13 9.42 -2.64
N GLY A 588 -10.01 9.39 -3.65
CA GLY A 588 -11.00 10.44 -3.87
C GLY A 588 -11.92 10.63 -2.65
N PHE A 589 -12.44 9.55 -2.07
CA PHE A 589 -13.27 9.63 -0.86
C PHE A 589 -12.51 10.19 0.37
N ILE A 590 -11.23 9.86 0.52
CA ILE A 590 -10.38 10.41 1.59
C ILE A 590 -10.17 11.91 1.39
N ASN A 591 -9.98 12.34 0.14
CA ASN A 591 -9.83 13.76 -0.20
C ASN A 591 -11.13 14.54 0.06
N ASP A 592 -12.27 13.99 -0.34
CA ASP A 592 -13.59 14.57 -0.04
C ASP A 592 -13.83 14.71 1.46
N LEU A 593 -13.49 13.66 2.23
CA LEU A 593 -13.59 13.67 3.69
C LEU A 593 -12.67 14.72 4.31
N THR A 594 -11.43 14.87 3.79
CA THR A 594 -10.48 15.88 4.25
C THR A 594 -11.00 17.30 3.97
N GLY A 595 -11.55 17.53 2.77
CA GLY A 595 -12.11 18.82 2.35
C GLY A 595 -13.42 19.18 3.05
N LEU A 596 -14.20 18.18 3.51
CA LEU A 596 -15.45 18.38 4.24
C LEU A 596 -15.23 18.96 5.64
N MET A 597 -14.14 18.57 6.30
CA MET A 597 -13.82 19.03 7.64
C MET A 597 -13.24 20.46 7.61
N VAL A 598 -13.53 21.24 8.64
CA VAL A 598 -13.07 22.63 8.78
C VAL A 598 -12.07 22.73 9.92
N PRO A 599 -10.95 23.43 9.73
CA PRO A 599 -9.99 23.66 10.81
C PRO A 599 -10.66 24.36 12.01
N ASP A 600 -10.31 23.90 13.22
CA ASP A 600 -10.72 24.53 14.47
C ASP A 600 -9.50 24.70 15.39
N SER A 601 -9.13 25.94 15.69
CA SER A 601 -7.93 26.26 16.48
C SER A 601 -8.00 25.78 17.94
N SER A 602 -9.17 25.38 18.42
CA SER A 602 -9.37 24.81 19.75
C SER A 602 -9.10 23.29 19.79
N ILE A 603 -8.97 22.65 18.61
CA ILE A 603 -8.75 21.21 18.45
C ILE A 603 -7.35 21.02 17.88
N ALA A 604 -6.51 20.26 18.56
CA ALA A 604 -5.13 20.00 18.13
C ALA A 604 -5.04 19.15 16.86
N LEU A 605 -6.07 18.33 16.58
CA LEU A 605 -6.13 17.49 15.39
C LEU A 605 -6.34 18.34 14.12
N THR A 606 -5.55 18.06 13.07
CA THR A 606 -5.73 18.66 11.75
C THR A 606 -6.55 17.75 10.84
N ARG A 607 -7.21 18.32 9.81
CA ARG A 607 -7.97 17.55 8.81
C ARG A 607 -7.11 16.49 8.11
N TYR A 608 -5.95 16.91 7.64
CA TYR A 608 -5.01 16.02 6.98
C TYR A 608 -4.46 14.97 7.95
N GLY A 609 -4.15 15.39 9.20
CA GLY A 609 -3.69 14.46 10.24
C GLY A 609 -4.71 13.38 10.56
N PHE A 610 -6.00 13.72 10.59
CA PHE A 610 -7.09 12.75 10.80
C PHE A 610 -7.17 11.71 9.68
N THR A 611 -7.01 12.12 8.42
CA THR A 611 -7.13 11.21 7.26
C THR A 611 -5.81 10.60 6.79
N LEU A 612 -4.68 10.96 7.40
CA LEU A 612 -3.36 10.46 7.02
C LEU A 612 -3.24 8.92 7.10
N PRO A 613 -3.66 8.24 8.18
CA PRO A 613 -3.54 6.79 8.25
C PRO A 613 -4.34 6.08 7.14
N LEU A 614 -5.50 6.61 6.74
CA LEU A 614 -6.30 6.07 5.63
C LEU A 614 -5.55 6.13 4.28
N ARG A 615 -4.76 7.18 4.02
CA ARG A 615 -3.89 7.23 2.82
C ARG A 615 -2.78 6.19 2.90
N ARG A 616 -2.22 5.99 4.09
CA ARG A 616 -1.19 4.99 4.34
C ARG A 616 -1.71 3.56 4.16
N ASP A 617 -2.98 3.30 4.49
CA ASP A 617 -3.64 2.02 4.19
C ASP A 617 -3.66 1.73 2.68
N LEU A 618 -3.92 2.74 1.85
CA LEU A 618 -3.91 2.59 0.40
C LEU A 618 -2.51 2.35 -0.14
N LEU A 619 -1.47 2.99 0.42
CA LEU A 619 -0.08 2.72 0.05
C LEU A 619 0.36 1.32 0.46
N GLN A 620 -0.09 0.83 1.63
CA GLN A 620 0.16 -0.57 2.03
C GLN A 620 -0.53 -1.57 1.09
N ALA A 621 -1.74 -1.24 0.59
CA ALA A 621 -2.42 -2.06 -0.41
C ALA A 621 -1.67 -2.11 -1.75
N LEU A 622 -0.86 -1.09 -2.05
CA LEU A 622 0.01 -1.02 -3.24
C LEU A 622 1.46 -1.45 -2.95
N SER A 623 1.73 -2.11 -1.82
CA SER A 623 3.06 -2.66 -1.51
C SER A 623 3.43 -3.79 -2.45
N ILE A 624 4.67 -3.74 -2.98
CA ILE A 624 5.20 -4.80 -3.84
C ILE A 624 5.82 -5.97 -3.06
N GLY A 625 6.02 -5.84 -1.75
CA GLY A 625 6.78 -6.72 -0.88
C GLY A 625 6.73 -8.20 -1.26
N GLN A 626 5.65 -8.90 -0.91
CA GLN A 626 5.50 -10.34 -1.23
C GLN A 626 4.97 -10.60 -2.64
N ARG A 627 4.51 -9.58 -3.35
CA ARG A 627 3.89 -9.70 -4.67
C ARG A 627 4.86 -10.16 -5.76
N ARG A 628 6.18 -9.96 -5.57
CA ARG A 628 7.22 -10.31 -6.54
C ARG A 628 7.65 -11.78 -6.51
N ALA A 629 7.27 -12.52 -5.51
CA ALA A 629 7.53 -13.96 -5.41
C ALA A 629 6.33 -14.75 -5.99
N MET A 630 6.61 -15.63 -6.97
CA MET A 630 5.56 -16.45 -7.59
C MET A 630 4.82 -17.32 -6.55
N SER A 631 5.54 -17.83 -5.53
CA SER A 631 4.99 -18.63 -4.43
C SER A 631 4.02 -17.85 -3.54
N ARG A 632 4.15 -16.51 -3.47
CA ARG A 632 3.36 -15.63 -2.58
C ARG A 632 2.36 -14.76 -3.30
N TYR A 633 2.39 -14.75 -4.62
CA TYR A 633 1.61 -13.81 -5.42
C TYR A 633 0.10 -13.86 -5.13
N SER A 634 -0.48 -15.06 -5.09
CA SER A 634 -1.91 -15.24 -4.81
C SER A 634 -2.30 -14.71 -3.43
N ASP A 635 -1.48 -14.99 -2.42
CA ASP A 635 -1.71 -14.52 -1.04
C ASP A 635 -1.60 -12.99 -0.97
N ALA A 636 -0.61 -12.41 -1.69
CA ALA A 636 -0.43 -10.95 -1.75
C ALA A 636 -1.61 -10.25 -2.44
N VAL A 637 -2.14 -10.79 -3.53
CA VAL A 637 -3.33 -10.26 -4.22
C VAL A 637 -4.57 -10.35 -3.33
N GLN A 638 -4.73 -11.47 -2.61
CA GLN A 638 -5.83 -11.63 -1.67
C GLN A 638 -5.73 -10.61 -0.51
N ALA A 639 -4.56 -10.46 0.10
CA ALA A 639 -4.31 -9.50 1.18
C ALA A 639 -4.59 -8.04 0.73
N THR A 640 -4.19 -7.68 -0.51
CA THR A 640 -4.54 -6.39 -1.11
C THR A 640 -6.05 -6.19 -1.19
N SER A 641 -6.78 -7.19 -1.69
CA SER A 641 -8.24 -7.13 -1.82
C SER A 641 -8.94 -7.01 -0.46
N GLU A 642 -8.51 -7.78 0.53
CA GLU A 642 -9.02 -7.73 1.91
C GLU A 642 -8.78 -6.37 2.56
N ARG A 643 -7.55 -5.84 2.45
CA ARG A 643 -7.21 -4.50 2.96
C ARG A 643 -8.06 -3.40 2.32
N LEU A 644 -8.20 -3.41 0.99
CA LEU A 644 -9.05 -2.45 0.27
C LEU A 644 -10.53 -2.59 0.63
N GLY A 645 -10.99 -3.81 0.91
CA GLY A 645 -12.34 -4.08 1.40
C GLY A 645 -12.58 -3.47 2.78
N ALA A 646 -11.68 -3.69 3.73
CA ALA A 646 -11.75 -3.16 5.09
C ALA A 646 -11.61 -1.63 5.12
N SER A 647 -10.65 -1.07 4.36
CA SER A 647 -10.51 0.39 4.21
C SER A 647 -11.77 1.04 3.64
N ARG A 648 -12.40 0.42 2.63
CA ARG A 648 -13.69 0.89 2.08
C ARG A 648 -14.81 0.88 3.11
N ALA A 649 -14.90 -0.16 3.94
CA ALA A 649 -15.90 -0.25 5.00
C ALA A 649 -15.71 0.90 6.01
N ALA A 650 -14.48 1.11 6.51
CA ALA A 650 -14.16 2.20 7.42
C ALA A 650 -14.47 3.59 6.82
N LEU A 651 -14.18 3.81 5.54
CA LEU A 651 -14.55 5.05 4.83
C LEU A 651 -16.06 5.21 4.72
N GLY A 652 -16.80 4.11 4.53
CA GLY A 652 -18.26 4.09 4.54
C GLY A 652 -18.82 4.55 5.88
N ASP A 653 -18.28 4.04 6.98
CA ASP A 653 -18.68 4.38 8.34
C ASP A 653 -18.37 5.86 8.67
N LEU A 654 -17.17 6.33 8.31
CA LEU A 654 -16.78 7.74 8.48
C LEU A 654 -17.71 8.70 7.70
N ARG A 655 -18.10 8.35 6.49
CA ARG A 655 -19.06 9.15 5.71
C ARG A 655 -20.47 9.10 6.31
N SER A 656 -20.92 7.95 6.78
CA SER A 656 -22.21 7.79 7.44
C SER A 656 -22.32 8.48 8.80
N ALA A 657 -21.17 8.84 9.39
CA ALA A 657 -21.12 9.61 10.63
C ALA A 657 -21.63 11.05 10.48
N VAL A 658 -21.70 11.57 9.25
CA VAL A 658 -22.28 12.87 8.94
C VAL A 658 -23.62 12.65 8.25
N ASP A 659 -24.73 12.80 8.98
CA ASP A 659 -26.07 12.39 8.53
C ASP A 659 -27.19 13.38 8.85
N LEU A 660 -28.36 13.16 8.26
CA LEU A 660 -29.59 13.85 8.58
C LEU A 660 -30.54 12.93 9.35
N ILE A 661 -30.99 13.38 10.51
CA ILE A 661 -31.93 12.66 11.37
C ILE A 661 -33.26 13.39 11.33
N PRO A 662 -34.26 12.88 10.62
CA PRO A 662 -35.59 13.46 10.65
C PRO A 662 -36.30 13.11 11.98
N PRO A 663 -37.00 14.05 12.62
CA PRO A 663 -37.78 13.76 13.84
C PRO A 663 -38.97 12.83 13.60
N GLY A 664 -39.26 12.54 12.33
CA GLY A 664 -40.26 11.57 11.89
C GLY A 664 -40.37 11.53 10.37
N ASN A 665 -40.85 10.42 9.84
CA ASN A 665 -40.94 10.20 8.37
C ASN A 665 -42.08 10.99 7.71
N VAL A 666 -43.00 11.63 8.50
CA VAL A 666 -44.11 12.39 7.98
C VAL A 666 -44.19 13.75 8.67
N TYR A 667 -44.03 14.81 7.88
CA TYR A 667 -44.25 16.19 8.31
C TYR A 667 -45.66 16.66 7.91
N THR A 668 -46.39 17.26 8.85
CA THR A 668 -47.69 17.86 8.56
C THR A 668 -47.53 19.37 8.55
N ARG A 669 -47.79 20.02 7.40
CA ARG A 669 -47.78 21.48 7.28
C ARG A 669 -49.21 22.03 7.15
N THR A 670 -49.41 23.22 7.73
CA THR A 670 -50.67 23.96 7.66
C THR A 670 -50.60 25.15 6.69
N SER A 671 -49.38 25.60 6.37
CA SER A 671 -49.13 26.70 5.42
C SER A 671 -47.79 26.52 4.73
N ASN A 672 -47.50 27.30 3.67
CA ASN A 672 -46.20 27.29 2.97
C ASN A 672 -45.04 27.78 3.87
N SER A 673 -45.31 28.58 4.87
CA SER A 673 -44.35 29.07 5.85
C SER A 673 -44.19 28.17 7.07
N SER A 674 -44.83 26.98 7.11
CA SER A 674 -44.68 26.04 8.22
C SER A 674 -43.25 25.49 8.21
N PRO A 675 -42.46 25.64 9.32
CA PRO A 675 -41.10 25.17 9.36
C PRO A 675 -41.06 23.64 9.38
N LEU A 676 -40.15 23.09 8.61
CA LEU A 676 -39.69 21.69 8.70
C LEU A 676 -38.39 21.67 9.52
N LEU A 677 -38.35 20.86 10.54
CA LEU A 677 -37.15 20.72 11.39
C LEU A 677 -36.48 19.40 11.08
N ILE A 678 -35.16 19.44 10.85
CA ILE A 678 -34.31 18.27 10.70
C ILE A 678 -33.06 18.45 11.55
N VAL A 679 -32.52 17.36 12.07
CA VAL A 679 -31.29 17.41 12.80
C VAL A 679 -30.17 16.92 11.87
N ALA A 680 -29.15 17.76 11.68
CA ALA A 680 -27.88 17.37 11.04
C ALA A 680 -26.88 16.97 12.14
N ARG A 681 -26.31 15.80 12.04
CA ARG A 681 -25.34 15.23 12.98
C ARG A 681 -23.98 15.11 12.33
N ASN A 682 -22.94 15.34 13.12
CA ASN A 682 -21.55 15.11 12.76
C ASN A 682 -20.89 14.25 13.86
N GLY A 683 -20.53 13.01 13.53
CA GLY A 683 -19.79 12.11 14.41
C GLY A 683 -18.27 12.28 14.31
N LEU A 684 -17.75 13.08 13.34
CA LEU A 684 -16.32 13.30 13.15
C LEU A 684 -15.73 14.20 14.26
N PRO A 685 -14.42 14.08 14.53
CA PRO A 685 -13.76 14.86 15.59
C PRO A 685 -13.50 16.32 15.24
N LEU A 686 -13.75 16.74 14.00
CA LEU A 686 -13.62 18.12 13.53
C LEU A 686 -14.98 18.65 13.04
N PRO A 687 -15.23 19.98 13.11
CA PRO A 687 -16.42 20.55 12.52
C PRO A 687 -16.49 20.29 11.01
N VAL A 688 -17.70 20.21 10.46
CA VAL A 688 -17.92 20.05 9.02
C VAL A 688 -18.79 21.18 8.47
N GLU A 689 -18.52 21.58 7.22
CA GLU A 689 -19.36 22.53 6.48
C GLU A 689 -20.04 21.79 5.31
N THR A 690 -21.37 21.88 5.29
CA THR A 690 -22.21 21.14 4.36
C THR A 690 -23.36 22.03 3.85
N SER A 691 -24.03 21.56 2.80
CA SER A 691 -25.33 22.08 2.36
C SER A 691 -26.38 20.97 2.42
N ILE A 692 -27.66 21.32 2.60
CA ILE A 692 -28.77 20.37 2.48
C ILE A 692 -29.29 20.43 1.05
N ASN A 693 -29.17 19.34 0.33
CA ASN A 693 -29.75 19.19 -1.00
C ASN A 693 -30.96 18.25 -0.97
N PHE A 694 -31.77 18.31 -2.00
CA PHE A 694 -32.96 17.44 -2.10
C PHE A 694 -33.20 16.98 -3.52
N SER A 695 -33.84 15.84 -3.64
CA SER A 695 -34.49 15.40 -4.87
C SER A 695 -35.98 15.18 -4.64
N GLY A 696 -36.83 15.54 -5.64
CA GLY A 696 -38.27 15.47 -5.51
C GLY A 696 -38.98 15.94 -6.79
N PRO A 697 -40.28 16.21 -6.74
CA PRO A 697 -41.01 16.75 -7.89
C PRO A 697 -40.41 18.06 -8.42
N ALA A 698 -40.42 18.23 -9.73
CA ALA A 698 -39.80 19.38 -10.41
C ALA A 698 -40.32 20.77 -9.93
N ASP A 699 -41.54 20.81 -9.40
CA ASP A 699 -42.16 22.03 -8.90
C ASP A 699 -41.92 22.29 -7.40
N ALA A 700 -41.20 21.38 -6.72
CA ALA A 700 -40.82 21.53 -5.30
C ALA A 700 -39.60 22.45 -5.16
N ARG A 701 -39.65 23.38 -4.21
CA ARG A 701 -38.51 24.21 -3.81
C ARG A 701 -38.31 24.10 -2.31
N LEU A 702 -37.07 23.90 -1.90
CA LEU A 702 -36.67 23.87 -0.50
C LEU A 702 -35.83 25.10 -0.20
N HIS A 703 -36.20 25.81 0.85
CA HIS A 703 -35.45 26.97 1.35
C HIS A 703 -34.66 26.50 2.59
N VAL A 704 -33.37 26.35 2.43
CA VAL A 704 -32.40 25.91 3.44
C VAL A 704 -31.29 26.96 3.57
N PRO A 705 -30.51 26.99 4.66
CA PRO A 705 -29.29 27.78 4.72
C PRO A 705 -28.29 27.32 3.64
N ASP A 706 -27.61 28.26 3.00
CA ASP A 706 -26.65 27.97 1.94
C ASP A 706 -25.47 27.12 2.44
N VAL A 707 -24.99 27.43 3.67
CA VAL A 707 -23.92 26.68 4.35
C VAL A 707 -24.40 26.32 5.76
N LEU A 708 -24.20 25.07 6.12
CA LEU A 708 -24.49 24.51 7.44
C LEU A 708 -23.18 24.04 8.09
N ARG A 709 -22.76 24.71 9.17
CA ARG A 709 -21.64 24.29 10.00
C ARG A 709 -22.14 23.42 11.16
N ILE A 710 -21.70 22.15 11.20
CA ILE A 710 -22.03 21.19 12.25
C ILE A 710 -20.81 21.01 13.15
N PRO A 711 -20.90 21.24 14.47
CA PRO A 711 -19.74 21.14 15.38
C PRO A 711 -19.21 19.70 15.44
N ALA A 712 -17.94 19.59 15.84
CA ALA A 712 -17.28 18.28 16.07
C ALA A 712 -18.07 17.43 17.07
N ARG A 713 -18.30 16.16 16.75
CA ARG A 713 -19.06 15.19 17.58
C ARG A 713 -20.39 15.78 18.11
N GLY A 714 -21.06 16.56 17.27
CA GLY A 714 -22.25 17.32 17.66
C GLY A 714 -23.38 17.30 16.64
N SER A 715 -24.43 18.07 16.91
CA SER A 715 -25.58 18.19 16.02
C SER A 715 -26.16 19.58 16.01
N VAL A 716 -26.80 19.94 14.91
CA VAL A 716 -27.51 21.21 14.72
C VAL A 716 -28.91 20.94 14.21
N THR A 717 -29.91 21.60 14.83
CA THR A 717 -31.29 21.56 14.32
C THR A 717 -31.44 22.61 13.23
N VAL A 718 -31.72 22.18 12.01
CA VAL A 718 -31.93 23.04 10.85
C VAL A 718 -33.40 23.27 10.64
N GLN A 719 -33.77 24.53 10.54
CA GLN A 719 -35.12 24.97 10.17
C GLN A 719 -35.14 25.30 8.68
N MET A 720 -36.00 24.63 7.93
CA MET A 720 -36.21 24.85 6.50
C MET A 720 -37.68 25.06 6.16
N THR A 721 -37.96 25.65 5.01
CA THR A 721 -39.34 25.76 4.49
C THR A 721 -39.38 25.17 3.08
N ALA A 722 -40.56 24.61 2.72
CA ALA A 722 -40.75 23.96 1.43
C ALA A 722 -41.96 24.54 0.69
N ASP A 723 -41.74 25.01 -0.55
CA ASP A 723 -42.81 25.31 -1.51
C ASP A 723 -43.10 24.03 -2.30
N LEU A 724 -44.28 23.48 -2.10
CA LEU A 724 -44.72 22.24 -2.72
C LEU A 724 -45.92 22.45 -3.63
N PRO A 725 -46.09 21.64 -4.68
CA PRO A 725 -47.21 21.71 -5.59
C PRO A 725 -48.58 21.63 -4.86
N GLU A 726 -49.49 22.55 -5.16
CA GLU A 726 -50.81 22.62 -4.50
C GLU A 726 -51.70 21.41 -4.80
N THR A 727 -51.38 20.64 -5.82
CA THR A 727 -52.21 19.51 -6.29
C THR A 727 -51.96 18.23 -5.48
N SER A 728 -50.87 18.11 -4.71
CA SER A 728 -50.50 16.91 -3.95
C SER A 728 -50.96 16.98 -2.49
N ARG A 729 -51.57 15.93 -1.98
CA ARG A 729 -51.89 15.76 -0.55
C ARG A 729 -50.71 15.32 0.27
N SER A 730 -49.75 14.62 -0.33
CA SER A 730 -48.48 14.20 0.22
C SER A 730 -47.42 14.35 -0.87
N THR A 731 -46.28 14.90 -0.54
CA THR A 731 -45.15 15.02 -1.43
C THR A 731 -43.95 14.37 -0.73
N ASP A 732 -43.33 13.42 -1.40
CA ASP A 732 -42.14 12.75 -0.89
C ASP A 732 -40.92 13.54 -1.37
N LEU A 733 -40.05 13.89 -0.45
CA LEU A 733 -38.76 14.56 -0.67
C LEU A 733 -37.66 13.66 -0.13
N ASN A 734 -36.59 13.55 -0.90
CA ASN A 734 -35.41 12.81 -0.53
C ASN A 734 -34.29 13.82 -0.22
N LEU A 735 -33.93 13.95 1.05
CA LEU A 735 -32.93 14.93 1.55
C LEU A 735 -31.58 14.27 1.81
N TYR A 736 -30.51 14.97 1.49
CA TYR A 736 -29.15 14.54 1.81
C TYR A 736 -28.27 15.75 2.08
N LEU A 737 -27.19 15.50 2.85
CA LEU A 737 -26.08 16.45 3.01
C LEU A 737 -25.16 16.36 1.81
N ALA A 738 -24.72 17.50 1.33
CA ALA A 738 -23.76 17.64 0.26
C ALA A 738 -22.58 18.48 0.71
N SER A 739 -21.41 18.24 0.13
CA SER A 739 -20.24 19.12 0.27
C SER A 739 -20.52 20.49 -0.34
N THR A 740 -19.66 21.45 -0.07
CA THR A 740 -19.70 22.79 -0.69
C THR A 740 -19.65 22.72 -2.23
N ASN A 741 -19.06 21.66 -2.79
CA ASN A 741 -18.98 21.38 -4.23
C ASN A 741 -20.19 20.59 -4.76
N GLY A 742 -21.22 20.36 -3.94
CA GLY A 742 -22.47 19.69 -4.33
C GLY A 742 -22.43 18.15 -4.36
N GLN A 743 -21.31 17.51 -3.99
CA GLN A 743 -21.20 16.05 -3.92
C GLN A 743 -21.98 15.49 -2.71
N PRO A 744 -22.78 14.45 -2.86
CA PRO A 744 -23.54 13.88 -1.75
C PRO A 744 -22.60 13.22 -0.73
N ILE A 745 -22.75 13.60 0.54
CA ILE A 745 -21.98 13.09 1.68
C ILE A 745 -22.78 12.03 2.43
N SER A 746 -24.00 12.40 2.85
CA SER A 746 -24.85 11.51 3.64
C SER A 746 -25.70 10.60 2.77
N GLN A 747 -26.18 9.52 3.38
CA GLN A 747 -27.26 8.75 2.76
C GLN A 747 -28.54 9.60 2.65
N PRO A 748 -29.32 9.45 1.56
CA PRO A 748 -30.56 10.18 1.38
C PRO A 748 -31.62 9.72 2.40
N VAL A 749 -32.33 10.69 2.96
CA VAL A 749 -33.43 10.47 3.92
C VAL A 749 -34.77 10.83 3.29
N ASP A 750 -35.67 9.89 3.23
CA ASP A 750 -37.04 10.10 2.71
C ASP A 750 -37.93 10.75 3.74
N ILE A 751 -38.52 11.90 3.40
CA ILE A 751 -39.52 12.56 4.18
C ILE A 751 -40.79 12.79 3.37
N ALA A 752 -41.94 12.46 3.96
CA ALA A 752 -43.24 12.73 3.36
C ALA A 752 -43.84 14.01 3.97
N VAL A 753 -44.09 15.04 3.15
CA VAL A 753 -44.69 16.29 3.60
C VAL A 753 -46.17 16.28 3.24
N ARG A 754 -47.05 16.23 4.25
CA ARG A 754 -48.51 16.24 4.10
C ARG A 754 -49.04 17.64 4.35
N THR A 755 -49.92 18.11 3.45
CA THR A 755 -50.61 19.40 3.60
C THR A 755 -52.01 19.15 4.12
N THR A 756 -52.28 19.61 5.34
CA THR A 756 -53.63 19.64 5.90
C THR A 756 -54.29 20.99 5.57
N ARG A 757 -55.19 21.00 4.57
CA ARG A 757 -56.05 22.16 4.37
C ARG A 757 -57.23 22.02 5.36
N PHE A 758 -57.22 22.86 6.38
CA PHE A 758 -58.44 23.05 7.19
C PHE A 758 -59.48 23.69 6.31
N THR A 759 -60.44 22.88 5.81
CA THR A 759 -61.63 23.35 5.09
C THR A 759 -62.63 23.90 6.10
N VAL A 760 -62.20 24.84 6.94
CA VAL A 760 -63.07 25.54 7.91
C VAL A 760 -64.25 26.21 7.17
N GLY A 761 -64.00 26.67 5.94
CA GLY A 761 -65.05 27.31 5.14
C GLY A 761 -66.23 26.39 4.74
N ARG A 762 -65.97 25.04 4.52
CA ARG A 762 -67.03 24.10 4.19
C ARG A 762 -67.90 23.76 5.42
N TRP A 763 -67.28 23.65 6.60
CA TRP A 763 -68.04 23.41 7.83
C TRP A 763 -68.75 24.65 8.31
N LEU A 764 -68.23 25.87 8.13
CA LEU A 764 -68.92 27.11 8.37
C LEU A 764 -70.05 27.32 7.37
N ALA A 765 -69.89 26.98 6.10
CA ALA A 765 -71.01 27.04 5.11
C ALA A 765 -72.07 26.02 5.43
N VAL A 766 -71.75 24.78 5.84
CA VAL A 766 -72.75 23.78 6.28
C VAL A 766 -73.40 24.20 7.60
N ALA A 767 -72.66 24.75 8.56
CA ALA A 767 -73.21 25.28 9.80
C ALA A 767 -74.16 26.49 9.55
N ALA A 768 -73.77 27.40 8.62
CA ALA A 768 -74.59 28.51 8.22
C ALA A 768 -75.85 28.06 7.49
N LEU A 769 -75.77 27.04 6.63
CA LEU A 769 -76.95 26.44 5.96
C LEU A 769 -77.87 25.72 6.96
N VAL A 770 -77.33 25.00 7.93
CA VAL A 770 -78.10 24.36 9.00
C VAL A 770 -78.77 25.42 9.89
N LEU A 771 -78.06 26.50 10.24
CA LEU A 771 -78.63 27.63 11.01
C LEU A 771 -79.71 28.37 10.23
N ALA A 772 -79.55 28.58 8.93
CA ALA A 772 -80.56 29.15 8.05
C ALA A 772 -81.81 28.25 7.95
N ALA A 773 -81.62 26.93 7.80
CA ALA A 773 -82.71 25.97 7.80
C ALA A 773 -83.47 25.92 9.13
N VAL A 774 -82.72 25.98 10.28
CA VAL A 774 -83.36 26.07 11.63
C VAL A 774 -84.11 27.37 11.80
N LEU A 775 -83.60 28.50 11.32
CA LEU A 775 -84.27 29.78 11.38
C LEU A 775 -85.54 29.79 10.49
N VAL A 776 -85.50 29.15 9.32
CA VAL A 776 -86.71 28.97 8.46
C VAL A 776 -87.75 28.06 9.13
N VAL A 777 -87.33 26.97 9.78
CA VAL A 777 -88.22 26.10 10.53
C VAL A 777 -88.89 26.85 11.74
N ILE A 778 -88.10 27.66 12.45
CA ILE A 778 -88.60 28.48 13.53
C ILE A 778 -89.57 29.56 13.00
N ALA A 779 -89.27 30.20 11.92
CA ALA A 779 -90.21 31.18 11.26
C ALA A 779 -91.48 30.53 10.75
N VAL A 780 -91.42 29.33 10.18
CA VAL A 780 -92.60 28.57 9.75
C VAL A 780 -93.45 28.08 10.92
N ARG A 781 -92.79 27.72 12.07
CA ARG A 781 -93.48 27.31 13.30
C ARG A 781 -94.09 28.49 14.07
N GLY A 782 -93.46 29.69 13.99
CA GLY A 782 -93.97 30.92 14.58
C GLY A 782 -95.25 31.53 13.90
N ALA A 783 -95.54 31.07 12.66
CA ALA A 783 -96.64 31.54 11.88
C ALA A 783 -97.97 30.69 12.06
N ARG A 784 -97.92 29.68 12.96
CA ARG A 784 -99.16 28.90 13.26
C ARG A 784 -99.41 28.82 14.77
N GLY A 785 -100.25 29.73 15.30
CA GLY A 785 -101.08 29.49 16.49
C GLY A 785 -100.82 30.41 17.70
N SER A 786 -101.68 31.36 17.89
CA SER A 786 -102.13 31.98 19.15
C SER A 786 -103.50 31.40 19.57
N PRO A 787 -103.99 31.71 20.75
CA PRO A 787 -103.58 31.80 22.16
C PRO A 787 -104.57 30.91 23.07
N PRO A 788 -104.95 31.16 24.36
CA PRO A 788 -104.33 31.94 25.45
C PRO A 788 -104.39 31.29 26.87
N SER A 789 -103.98 32.03 27.87
CA SER A 789 -104.33 32.04 29.30
C SER A 789 -103.78 30.97 30.28
N GLY A 790 -103.32 31.51 31.30
CA GLY A 790 -103.77 31.23 32.70
C GLY A 790 -102.58 31.01 33.69
N ARG A 791 -102.33 32.01 34.51
CA ARG A 791 -102.01 32.04 35.94
C ARG A 791 -101.47 30.71 36.58
N GLU A 792 -100.66 30.68 37.42
CA GLU A 792 -100.35 31.23 38.73
C GLU A 792 -99.09 30.57 39.35
N ARG A 793 -98.36 31.39 40.03
CA ARG A 793 -97.72 31.18 41.35
C ARG A 793 -97.12 29.79 41.73
N GLU A 794 -96.06 29.70 42.37
CA GLU A 794 -95.42 30.37 43.53
C GLU A 794 -94.22 29.53 43.95
N ARG A 795 -93.20 30.21 44.46
CA ARG A 795 -92.36 29.80 45.59
C ARG A 795 -91.56 28.51 45.51
N ALA A 796 -90.39 28.48 45.78
CA ALA A 796 -89.53 28.98 46.86
C ALA A 796 -88.38 27.97 47.11
N THR A 797 -87.27 28.53 47.40
CA THR A 797 -86.33 28.19 48.47
C THR A 797 -85.35 27.02 48.32
N GLN A 798 -84.23 27.51 48.30
CA GLN A 798 -83.11 27.28 49.29
C GLN A 798 -82.22 26.04 49.27
N ARG A 799 -81.04 26.36 49.34
CA ARG A 799 -79.96 25.81 50.15
C ARG A 799 -79.28 24.51 49.66
N LYS A 800 -78.08 24.48 49.58
CA LYS A 800 -76.97 24.74 50.41
C LYS A 800 -75.93 23.57 50.30
N ASN A 801 -74.77 23.94 49.99
CA ASN A 801 -73.60 23.44 50.70
C ASN A 801 -72.94 22.10 50.38
N ARG A 802 -71.78 22.30 50.13
CA ARG A 802 -70.54 21.80 50.78
C ARG A 802 -69.94 20.44 50.29
N ARG A 803 -68.81 20.69 49.84
CA ARG A 803 -67.51 20.19 50.44
C ARG A 803 -67.05 18.81 49.99
N THR A 804 -65.91 18.91 49.48
CA THR A 804 -64.59 18.20 49.79
C THR A 804 -64.49 16.77 49.34
N LYS A 805 -63.53 16.51 48.50
CA LYS A 805 -62.11 16.37 48.85
C LYS A 805 -61.32 16.40 47.54
#